data_6a91c6cce387c34d7a5c9b6eab5e8df3
#
_entry.id   6a91c6cce387c34d7a5c9b6eab5e8df3
#
_cell.length_a   1.000
_cell.length_b   1.000
_cell.length_c   1.000
_cell.angle_alpha   90.00
_cell.angle_beta   90.00
_cell.angle_gamma   90.00
#
_symmetry.space_group_name_H-M   'P 1'
#
loop_
_entity.id
_entity.type
_entity.pdbx_description
1 polymer ?
#
loop_
_entity_poly.entity_id
_entity_poly.type
_entity_poly.pdbx_seq_one_letter_code
_entity_poly.pdbx_strand_id
1 'polypeptide(L)'
;MDKIIIKGSKENNLKNIDIELPKNKLIVMTGVSGSGKSSLAFDTIYAEGQRRYVESLSNYARQFLGGTEKPNVDSIEGLSPAISIDQKTTNKNPRSTVGTVTEIYDFLRLLYARIGVPYCPVHNKPISSQSYEEMVDQVLNLEENTKIKILSPVVFGEKGSQATLIEKLKKDGYVRLKIDGEEFDIEEVKELDKNKKHNIEVVIDRIIIKDGIRSRLYDSIETAAKLSKGKVVVDVVSKDSIVMSENYACPECDFSLPELEPRMFSFNAPYGACSECKGLGIKLSIDEDLIIPNKDLSINEGAIVAINLDDDSSIISTQISTVAKYYNIDLNEKIKNLPKKDLNIILYGSKDLLEFNYVSKNGNKRISKDYYEGIITNLERRYVETKSTWIRDWIQQYMVETTCPKCKGSRLDSSVLSVLVNKKNIYEITLLSIEELHKFILNLKLSKEKQQIAEMIIKEIDSRLTFLENVGLSYLTLARTAGTLSGGESQRIRLATQIGSRLTGVLYVLDEPSIGLHQRDNQKLINSMLEMRDLGNTLIVVEHDTDTMLASDYLVDIGPGAGLHGGNIVAKGTPEEVMKNENSLTGRYLTGKEKIEVPSKRRKGNGKFIEIKGAKENNLKNINVKFPLGKFICVTGVSGSGKSSLVNEILSKVVANNLYKVKEKPGLYKSALGIENIDKVVDISQNPIGRTPRSNPATYVGVFDDIRDVFTQTKEAKIKGYDKSRFSFNVKGGRCEACFGDGVKKIEMHFLPDVYVPCEVCGGTRYNKETLSIKYKGKNIYDVLEMRVEEALEFFENIPRVKNKLQILMDVGLSYIKLGQSAPSLSGGEAARVKLAKELQKKPTGKSLFILDEPTTGLHTHDIKKLLVILNRIVDNGDTVVVIEHNLDVIKVADYIIDLGPEGGDGGGTVVATGTPEEIAKVKESYTGQFLQKML
;
A
#
# COMPACT_ATOMS: atom_id res chain seq x y z
N MET A 1 -8.71 -12.12 -39.29
CA MET A 1 -7.82 -13.20 -38.82
C MET A 1 -8.33 -13.66 -37.44
N ASP A 2 -8.71 -14.91 -37.34
CA ASP A 2 -9.28 -15.47 -36.08
C ASP A 2 -8.24 -16.06 -35.15
N LYS A 3 -6.95 -15.86 -35.47
CA LYS A 3 -5.81 -16.39 -34.73
C LYS A 3 -4.70 -15.36 -34.59
N ILE A 4 -3.91 -15.50 -33.54
CA ILE A 4 -2.62 -14.88 -33.36
C ILE A 4 -1.58 -15.93 -33.77
N ILE A 5 -0.73 -15.61 -34.76
CA ILE A 5 0.27 -16.53 -35.32
C ILE A 5 1.65 -16.00 -34.93
N ILE A 6 2.38 -16.76 -34.17
CA ILE A 6 3.74 -16.47 -33.70
C ILE A 6 4.70 -17.43 -34.38
N LYS A 7 5.76 -16.91 -34.98
CA LYS A 7 6.81 -17.70 -35.60
C LYS A 7 8.17 -17.30 -35.07
N GLY A 8 8.95 -18.30 -34.72
CA GLY A 8 10.35 -18.13 -34.34
C GLY A 8 10.58 -17.35 -33.07
N SER A 9 9.78 -17.53 -32.00
CA SER A 9 10.01 -16.86 -30.72
C SER A 9 11.20 -17.49 -30.01
N LYS A 10 12.22 -16.63 -29.69
CA LYS A 10 13.51 -17.00 -29.08
C LYS A 10 13.84 -16.19 -27.85
N GLU A 11 12.82 -15.52 -27.26
CA GLU A 11 13.03 -14.67 -26.09
C GLU A 11 13.44 -15.49 -24.87
N ASN A 12 14.42 -15.03 -24.12
CA ASN A 12 14.98 -15.69 -22.93
C ASN A 12 15.38 -17.17 -23.16
N ASN A 13 14.56 -18.14 -22.68
CA ASN A 13 14.81 -19.57 -22.81
C ASN A 13 13.94 -20.26 -23.86
N LEU A 14 13.15 -19.50 -24.63
CA LEU A 14 12.30 -20.07 -25.68
C LEU A 14 13.14 -20.62 -26.82
N LYS A 15 12.77 -21.82 -27.30
CA LYS A 15 13.51 -22.57 -28.32
C LYS A 15 12.85 -22.47 -29.68
N ASN A 16 12.87 -21.27 -30.27
CA ASN A 16 12.34 -21.05 -31.64
C ASN A 16 10.89 -21.53 -31.78
N ILE A 17 10.02 -21.04 -30.90
CA ILE A 17 8.62 -21.51 -30.80
C ILE A 17 7.78 -20.97 -31.97
N ASP A 18 7.05 -21.89 -32.62
CA ASP A 18 5.94 -21.59 -33.53
C ASP A 18 4.63 -22.00 -32.90
N ILE A 19 3.69 -21.03 -32.73
CA ILE A 19 2.39 -21.30 -32.14
C ILE A 19 1.27 -20.45 -32.76
N GLU A 20 0.11 -21.07 -32.93
CA GLU A 20 -1.13 -20.39 -33.30
C GLU A 20 -2.05 -20.39 -32.08
N LEU A 21 -2.56 -19.21 -31.70
CA LEU A 21 -3.48 -19.01 -30.57
C LEU A 21 -4.83 -18.48 -31.09
N PRO A 22 -5.96 -19.06 -30.67
CA PRO A 22 -7.28 -18.60 -31.10
C PRO A 22 -7.61 -17.23 -30.48
N LYS A 23 -8.25 -16.33 -31.24
CA LYS A 23 -8.77 -15.06 -30.71
C LYS A 23 -10.11 -15.25 -30.01
N ASN A 24 -10.48 -14.26 -29.19
CA ASN A 24 -11.74 -14.21 -28.44
C ASN A 24 -11.95 -15.46 -27.57
N LYS A 25 -10.86 -15.91 -26.95
CA LYS A 25 -10.81 -17.11 -26.12
C LYS A 25 -10.04 -16.83 -24.82
N LEU A 26 -10.35 -17.60 -23.81
CA LEU A 26 -9.55 -17.69 -22.58
C LEU A 26 -8.44 -18.72 -22.81
N ILE A 27 -7.21 -18.25 -22.95
CA ILE A 27 -6.02 -19.04 -23.21
C ILE A 27 -5.20 -19.09 -21.92
N VAL A 28 -4.97 -20.26 -21.37
CA VAL A 28 -4.11 -20.45 -20.21
C VAL A 28 -2.76 -20.99 -20.62
N MET A 29 -1.68 -20.32 -20.19
CA MET A 29 -0.30 -20.77 -20.35
C MET A 29 0.20 -21.31 -19.03
N THR A 30 0.55 -22.61 -19.00
CA THR A 30 0.97 -23.33 -17.81
C THR A 30 2.31 -24.04 -18.03
N GLY A 31 2.83 -24.68 -16.99
CA GLY A 31 4.10 -25.43 -17.00
C GLY A 31 4.92 -25.13 -15.74
N VAL A 32 6.02 -25.83 -15.52
CA VAL A 32 6.88 -25.65 -14.34
C VAL A 32 7.46 -24.23 -14.24
N SER A 33 7.86 -23.82 -13.03
CA SER A 33 8.50 -22.53 -12.84
C SER A 33 9.78 -22.41 -13.67
N GLY A 34 9.97 -21.28 -14.38
CA GLY A 34 11.11 -21.08 -15.29
C GLY A 34 11.02 -21.83 -16.61
N SER A 35 9.87 -22.39 -17.00
CA SER A 35 9.70 -23.07 -18.29
C SER A 35 9.60 -22.14 -19.50
N GLY A 36 9.37 -20.83 -19.32
CA GLY A 36 9.25 -19.84 -20.39
C GLY A 36 7.86 -19.27 -20.61
N LYS A 37 6.91 -19.52 -19.70
CA LYS A 37 5.52 -19.01 -19.77
C LYS A 37 5.48 -17.48 -19.89
N SER A 38 6.08 -16.80 -18.93
CA SER A 38 6.14 -15.33 -18.92
C SER A 38 6.93 -14.77 -20.09
N SER A 39 7.98 -15.48 -20.55
CA SER A 39 8.74 -15.09 -21.73
C SER A 39 7.90 -15.11 -23.01
N LEU A 40 6.97 -16.07 -23.15
CA LEU A 40 6.06 -16.10 -24.29
C LEU A 40 4.93 -15.07 -24.12
N ALA A 41 4.28 -15.04 -22.95
CA ALA A 41 3.10 -14.20 -22.71
C ALA A 41 3.46 -12.71 -22.65
N PHE A 42 4.44 -12.34 -21.81
CA PHE A 42 4.79 -10.94 -21.53
C PHE A 42 5.95 -10.44 -22.40
N ASP A 43 7.08 -11.14 -22.41
CA ASP A 43 8.29 -10.63 -23.08
C ASP A 43 8.20 -10.76 -24.62
N THR A 44 7.30 -11.61 -25.14
CA THR A 44 7.08 -11.77 -26.59
C THR A 44 5.75 -11.15 -27.03
N ILE A 45 4.61 -11.70 -26.60
CA ILE A 45 3.28 -11.33 -27.15
C ILE A 45 2.90 -9.93 -26.71
N TYR A 46 2.91 -9.67 -25.39
CA TYR A 46 2.54 -8.37 -24.85
C TYR A 46 3.53 -7.28 -25.30
N ALA A 47 4.83 -7.54 -25.21
CA ALA A 47 5.87 -6.58 -25.60
C ALA A 47 5.72 -6.13 -27.06
N GLU A 48 5.48 -7.06 -27.99
CA GLU A 48 5.26 -6.72 -29.40
C GLU A 48 3.93 -5.96 -29.61
N GLY A 49 2.86 -6.35 -28.90
CA GLY A 49 1.58 -5.66 -28.97
C GLY A 49 1.70 -4.21 -28.49
N GLN A 50 2.37 -3.98 -27.36
CA GLN A 50 2.64 -2.66 -26.81
C GLN A 50 3.55 -1.85 -27.75
N ARG A 51 4.62 -2.45 -28.28
CA ARG A 51 5.52 -1.78 -29.22
C ARG A 51 4.78 -1.25 -30.43
N ARG A 52 3.94 -2.07 -31.07
CA ARG A 52 3.12 -1.64 -32.24
C ARG A 52 2.14 -0.53 -31.87
N TYR A 53 1.54 -0.60 -30.69
CA TYR A 53 0.65 0.45 -30.22
C TYR A 53 1.41 1.77 -30.04
N VAL A 54 2.57 1.75 -29.37
CA VAL A 54 3.42 2.95 -29.16
C VAL A 54 3.91 3.51 -30.49
N GLU A 55 4.29 2.66 -31.45
CA GLU A 55 4.71 3.09 -32.80
C GLU A 55 3.60 3.76 -33.61
N SER A 56 2.34 3.44 -33.32
CA SER A 56 1.18 4.09 -33.95
C SER A 56 0.91 5.51 -33.44
N LEU A 57 1.49 5.88 -32.29
CA LEU A 57 1.32 7.19 -31.66
C LEU A 57 2.19 8.26 -32.32
N SER A 58 1.87 9.53 -32.06
CA SER A 58 2.65 10.68 -32.52
C SER A 58 4.11 10.64 -32.01
N ASN A 59 5.04 11.26 -32.77
CA ASN A 59 6.46 11.35 -32.36
C ASN A 59 6.63 11.96 -30.97
N TYR A 60 5.79 12.91 -30.61
CA TYR A 60 5.78 13.54 -29.29
C TYR A 60 5.42 12.55 -28.20
N ALA A 61 4.35 11.79 -28.35
CA ALA A 61 3.93 10.77 -27.38
C ALA A 61 4.98 9.66 -27.23
N ARG A 62 5.64 9.25 -28.32
CA ARG A 62 6.72 8.25 -28.32
C ARG A 62 7.93 8.67 -27.48
N GLN A 63 8.29 9.96 -27.48
CA GLN A 63 9.40 10.46 -26.67
C GLN A 63 9.13 10.33 -25.16
N PHE A 64 7.87 10.41 -24.74
CA PHE A 64 7.50 10.25 -23.32
C PHE A 64 7.32 8.79 -22.89
N LEU A 65 6.90 7.92 -23.81
CA LEU A 65 6.61 6.51 -23.48
C LEU A 65 7.85 5.60 -23.55
N GLY A 66 8.96 6.11 -24.10
CA GLY A 66 10.18 5.35 -24.30
C GLY A 66 10.05 4.34 -25.46
N GLY A 67 11.16 4.02 -26.12
CA GLY A 67 11.20 2.93 -27.11
C GLY A 67 11.21 1.57 -26.40
N THR A 68 10.24 0.73 -26.67
CA THR A 68 10.29 -0.68 -26.31
C THR A 68 11.18 -1.42 -27.31
N GLU A 69 12.15 -2.20 -26.82
CA GLU A 69 12.97 -3.06 -27.68
C GLU A 69 12.07 -4.08 -28.39
N LYS A 70 12.40 -4.40 -29.64
CA LYS A 70 11.70 -5.43 -30.39
C LYS A 70 12.03 -6.80 -29.76
N PRO A 71 11.01 -7.59 -29.37
CA PRO A 71 11.28 -8.94 -28.86
C PRO A 71 11.95 -9.80 -29.91
N ASN A 72 12.70 -10.79 -29.46
CA ASN A 72 13.41 -11.73 -30.30
C ASN A 72 12.44 -12.77 -30.89
N VAL A 73 11.75 -12.37 -31.94
CA VAL A 73 10.73 -13.16 -32.64
C VAL A 73 10.79 -12.85 -34.15
N ASP A 74 10.65 -13.87 -34.97
CA ASP A 74 10.70 -13.69 -36.43
C ASP A 74 9.48 -12.90 -36.93
N SER A 75 8.26 -13.33 -36.57
CA SER A 75 7.03 -12.57 -36.85
C SER A 75 5.89 -12.89 -35.89
N ILE A 76 5.02 -11.90 -35.67
CA ILE A 76 3.73 -12.08 -34.97
C ILE A 76 2.65 -11.42 -35.83
N GLU A 77 1.65 -12.19 -36.19
CA GLU A 77 0.49 -11.72 -36.97
C GLU A 77 -0.79 -11.77 -36.13
N GLY A 78 -1.75 -10.92 -36.43
CA GLY A 78 -3.06 -10.95 -35.79
C GLY A 78 -3.13 -10.35 -34.38
N LEU A 79 -2.12 -9.61 -33.88
CA LEU A 79 -2.18 -8.96 -32.58
C LEU A 79 -3.25 -7.85 -32.55
N SER A 80 -3.99 -7.83 -31.44
CA SER A 80 -4.84 -6.70 -31.02
C SER A 80 -4.05 -5.77 -30.07
N PRO A 81 -4.55 -4.54 -29.80
CA PRO A 81 -3.99 -3.72 -28.73
C PRO A 81 -3.89 -4.52 -27.44
N ALA A 82 -2.72 -4.51 -26.79
CA ALA A 82 -2.43 -5.38 -25.64
C ALA A 82 -2.39 -4.58 -24.34
N ILE A 83 -3.00 -5.12 -23.29
CA ILE A 83 -2.98 -4.61 -21.91
C ILE A 83 -2.44 -5.70 -21.01
N SER A 84 -1.43 -5.39 -20.18
CA SER A 84 -0.94 -6.31 -19.16
C SER A 84 -1.45 -5.97 -17.77
N ILE A 85 -1.72 -7.01 -17.00
CA ILE A 85 -2.08 -6.92 -15.59
C ILE A 85 -1.13 -7.82 -14.80
N ASP A 86 0.02 -7.25 -14.41
CA ASP A 86 1.08 -7.93 -13.68
C ASP A 86 1.01 -7.67 -12.17
N GLN A 87 1.81 -8.41 -11.39
CA GLN A 87 1.88 -8.27 -9.94
C GLN A 87 2.81 -7.16 -9.45
N LYS A 88 3.77 -6.72 -10.28
CA LYS A 88 4.98 -5.99 -9.83
C LYS A 88 4.76 -4.54 -9.43
N THR A 89 3.64 -3.93 -9.71
CA THR A 89 3.43 -2.50 -9.51
C THR A 89 2.51 -2.20 -8.32
N THR A 90 3.02 -2.31 -7.10
CA THR A 90 2.38 -1.65 -5.95
C THR A 90 2.70 -0.16 -6.03
N ASN A 91 1.67 0.65 -6.19
CA ASN A 91 1.81 2.11 -6.16
C ASN A 91 2.17 2.54 -4.73
N LYS A 92 3.42 2.96 -4.52
CA LYS A 92 3.93 3.41 -3.22
C LYS A 92 3.54 4.86 -2.86
N ASN A 93 2.75 5.51 -3.70
CA ASN A 93 2.31 6.87 -3.42
C ASN A 93 1.32 6.86 -2.23
N PRO A 94 1.64 7.51 -1.10
CA PRO A 94 0.78 7.51 0.09
C PRO A 94 -0.56 8.21 -0.12
N ARG A 95 -0.70 8.98 -1.21
CA ARG A 95 -1.95 9.62 -1.60
C ARG A 95 -2.89 8.72 -2.40
N SER A 96 -2.38 7.61 -2.95
CA SER A 96 -3.21 6.67 -3.69
C SER A 96 -4.00 5.78 -2.72
N THR A 97 -5.31 5.71 -2.91
CA THR A 97 -6.24 4.84 -2.17
C THR A 97 -6.95 3.90 -3.12
N VAL A 98 -7.59 2.86 -2.60
CA VAL A 98 -8.45 1.98 -3.40
C VAL A 98 -9.47 2.82 -4.17
N GLY A 99 -10.13 3.78 -3.51
CA GLY A 99 -11.12 4.65 -4.14
C GLY A 99 -10.58 5.47 -5.32
N THR A 100 -9.34 5.96 -5.23
CA THR A 100 -8.73 6.75 -6.33
C THR A 100 -8.21 5.88 -7.47
N VAL A 101 -7.71 4.68 -7.17
CA VAL A 101 -7.22 3.74 -8.20
C VAL A 101 -8.38 3.15 -9.00
N THR A 102 -9.53 2.94 -8.36
CA THR A 102 -10.76 2.43 -9.02
C THR A 102 -11.61 3.52 -9.65
N GLU A 103 -11.20 4.79 -9.53
CA GLU A 103 -11.97 5.98 -9.96
C GLU A 103 -13.32 6.17 -9.23
N ILE A 104 -13.70 5.26 -8.32
CA ILE A 104 -14.97 5.37 -7.57
C ILE A 104 -15.00 6.66 -6.76
N TYR A 105 -13.87 7.08 -6.21
CA TYR A 105 -13.78 8.31 -5.43
C TYR A 105 -14.10 9.56 -6.27
N ASP A 106 -13.79 9.57 -7.56
CA ASP A 106 -14.11 10.68 -8.46
C ASP A 106 -15.62 10.79 -8.69
N PHE A 107 -16.31 9.66 -8.83
CA PHE A 107 -17.78 9.65 -8.89
C PHE A 107 -18.41 10.02 -7.54
N LEU A 108 -17.84 9.61 -6.42
CA LEU A 108 -18.31 10.03 -5.11
C LEU A 108 -18.17 11.54 -4.91
N ARG A 109 -17.05 12.14 -5.32
CA ARG A 109 -16.89 13.61 -5.29
C ARG A 109 -17.96 14.32 -6.11
N LEU A 110 -18.27 13.79 -7.30
CA LEU A 110 -19.32 14.32 -8.15
C LEU A 110 -20.70 14.16 -7.51
N LEU A 111 -20.97 13.00 -6.89
CA LEU A 111 -22.21 12.74 -6.17
C LEU A 111 -22.44 13.73 -5.03
N TYR A 112 -21.41 13.93 -4.17
CA TYR A 112 -21.49 14.87 -3.06
C TYR A 112 -21.63 16.32 -3.49
N ALA A 113 -20.98 16.72 -4.59
CA ALA A 113 -21.12 18.06 -5.14
C ALA A 113 -22.53 18.32 -5.71
N ARG A 114 -23.22 17.30 -6.24
CA ARG A 114 -24.51 17.45 -6.91
C ARG A 114 -25.73 17.26 -6.01
N ILE A 115 -25.66 16.30 -5.08
CA ILE A 115 -26.82 15.97 -4.21
C ILE A 115 -26.54 16.14 -2.72
N GLY A 116 -25.29 16.44 -2.35
CA GLY A 116 -24.91 16.65 -0.96
C GLY A 116 -25.69 17.79 -0.31
N VAL A 117 -25.96 17.64 0.98
CA VAL A 117 -26.59 18.68 1.80
C VAL A 117 -25.57 19.13 2.83
N PRO A 118 -25.14 20.39 2.79
CA PRO A 118 -24.25 20.92 3.81
C PRO A 118 -24.98 21.15 5.12
N TYR A 119 -24.29 20.86 6.22
CA TYR A 119 -24.75 21.08 7.58
C TYR A 119 -23.81 22.03 8.32
N CYS A 120 -24.34 22.85 9.19
CA CYS A 120 -23.52 23.62 10.11
C CYS A 120 -22.87 22.70 11.15
N PRO A 121 -21.52 22.63 11.25
CA PRO A 121 -20.85 21.74 12.20
C PRO A 121 -21.08 22.12 13.68
N VAL A 122 -21.50 23.37 13.94
CA VAL A 122 -21.78 23.87 15.30
C VAL A 122 -23.23 23.59 15.69
N HIS A 123 -24.20 23.88 14.83
CA HIS A 123 -25.64 23.79 15.12
C HIS A 123 -26.28 22.51 14.59
N ASN A 124 -25.55 21.73 13.79
CA ASN A 124 -26.06 20.49 13.18
C ASN A 124 -27.39 20.65 12.41
N LYS A 125 -27.56 21.82 11.77
CA LYS A 125 -28.71 22.15 10.94
C LYS A 125 -28.32 22.19 9.48
N PRO A 126 -29.17 21.73 8.55
CA PRO A 126 -28.90 21.88 7.13
C PRO A 126 -28.84 23.35 6.75
N ILE A 127 -27.93 23.70 5.87
CA ILE A 127 -27.76 25.03 5.30
C ILE A 127 -28.01 24.98 3.81
N SER A 128 -28.72 26.00 3.29
CA SER A 128 -29.03 26.13 1.86
C SER A 128 -28.46 27.40 1.27
N SER A 129 -28.20 27.39 0.00
CA SER A 129 -28.00 28.59 -0.81
C SER A 129 -29.32 28.97 -1.48
N GLN A 130 -29.51 30.23 -1.75
CA GLN A 130 -30.68 30.76 -2.44
C GLN A 130 -30.24 31.69 -3.56
N SER A 131 -30.84 31.58 -4.72
CA SER A 131 -30.64 32.57 -5.78
C SER A 131 -31.33 33.92 -5.39
N TYR A 132 -30.91 34.99 -6.00
CA TYR A 132 -31.55 36.32 -5.72
C TYR A 132 -33.03 36.30 -6.05
N GLU A 133 -33.44 35.57 -7.10
CA GLU A 133 -34.85 35.36 -7.45
C GLU A 133 -35.60 34.65 -6.36
N GLU A 134 -35.05 33.55 -5.80
CA GLU A 134 -35.67 32.82 -4.69
C GLU A 134 -35.78 33.65 -3.42
N MET A 135 -34.75 34.47 -3.10
CA MET A 135 -34.79 35.42 -1.99
C MET A 135 -35.88 36.45 -2.18
N VAL A 136 -36.01 36.99 -3.38
CA VAL A 136 -37.08 37.93 -3.76
C VAL A 136 -38.45 37.28 -3.59
N ASP A 137 -38.64 36.08 -4.13
CA ASP A 137 -39.90 35.35 -4.04
C ASP A 137 -40.28 35.03 -2.58
N GLN A 138 -39.28 34.66 -1.75
CA GLN A 138 -39.49 34.41 -0.33
C GLN A 138 -39.95 35.67 0.40
N VAL A 139 -39.41 36.82 0.08
CA VAL A 139 -39.81 38.10 0.68
C VAL A 139 -41.17 38.58 0.17
N LEU A 140 -41.48 38.38 -1.11
CA LEU A 140 -42.77 38.73 -1.69
C LEU A 140 -43.92 37.85 -1.17
N ASN A 141 -43.62 36.64 -0.62
CA ASN A 141 -44.62 35.79 0.04
C ASN A 141 -45.05 36.32 1.42
N LEU A 142 -44.44 37.39 1.94
CA LEU A 142 -44.93 38.07 3.15
C LEU A 142 -46.24 38.79 2.87
N GLU A 143 -46.99 39.06 3.95
CA GLU A 143 -48.26 39.77 3.85
C GLU A 143 -48.15 41.16 3.20
N GLU A 144 -49.07 41.53 2.37
CA GLU A 144 -49.11 42.83 1.76
C GLU A 144 -49.14 43.99 2.81
N ASN A 145 -48.45 45.10 2.52
CA ASN A 145 -48.21 46.23 3.40
C ASN A 145 -47.24 45.95 4.57
N THR A 146 -46.61 44.81 4.63
CA THR A 146 -45.52 44.54 5.58
C THR A 146 -44.33 45.47 5.36
N LYS A 147 -43.85 46.11 6.43
CA LYS A 147 -42.63 46.96 6.39
C LYS A 147 -41.42 46.12 6.64
N ILE A 148 -40.48 46.17 5.74
CA ILE A 148 -39.19 45.40 5.84
C ILE A 148 -38.00 46.36 5.65
N LYS A 149 -36.87 45.93 6.22
CA LYS A 149 -35.54 46.51 5.99
C LYS A 149 -34.63 45.45 5.41
N ILE A 150 -33.95 45.79 4.35
CA ILE A 150 -32.92 44.95 3.75
C ILE A 150 -31.58 45.33 4.38
N LEU A 151 -30.97 44.43 5.09
CA LEU A 151 -29.73 44.60 5.81
C LEU A 151 -28.60 43.73 5.22
N SER A 152 -27.40 44.30 5.19
CA SER A 152 -26.17 43.56 4.82
C SER A 152 -25.29 43.38 6.06
N PRO A 153 -25.15 42.15 6.60
CA PRO A 153 -24.30 41.87 7.75
C PRO A 153 -22.84 41.86 7.36
N VAL A 154 -22.10 42.89 7.74
CA VAL A 154 -20.68 43.08 7.38
C VAL A 154 -19.69 42.66 8.48
N VAL A 155 -20.14 42.66 9.73
CA VAL A 155 -19.36 42.14 10.90
C VAL A 155 -20.29 41.33 11.78
N PHE A 156 -19.81 40.13 12.18
CA PHE A 156 -20.55 39.23 13.05
C PHE A 156 -19.68 38.72 14.20
N GLY A 157 -19.95 39.16 15.41
CA GLY A 157 -19.28 38.69 16.64
C GLY A 157 -17.76 38.94 16.71
N GLU A 158 -17.25 39.92 15.98
CA GLU A 158 -15.82 40.25 15.98
C GLU A 158 -15.48 41.33 17.02
N LYS A 159 -14.31 41.20 17.64
CA LYS A 159 -13.72 42.26 18.49
C LYS A 159 -12.98 43.27 17.65
N GLY A 160 -13.01 44.51 18.07
CA GLY A 160 -12.26 45.60 17.46
C GLY A 160 -13.06 46.88 17.33
N SER A 161 -12.40 47.99 17.11
CA SER A 161 -13.06 49.33 16.99
C SER A 161 -13.80 49.49 15.66
N GLN A 162 -13.54 48.58 14.66
CA GLN A 162 -14.12 48.61 13.32
C GLN A 162 -14.08 49.97 12.58
N ALA A 163 -13.25 50.92 13.06
CA ALA A 163 -13.17 52.29 12.55
C ALA A 163 -12.89 52.35 11.03
N THR A 164 -11.95 51.56 10.56
CA THR A 164 -11.55 51.52 9.13
C THR A 164 -12.71 51.07 8.25
N LEU A 165 -13.51 50.06 8.72
CA LEU A 165 -14.69 49.56 8.01
C LEU A 165 -15.78 50.64 7.96
N ILE A 166 -16.08 51.29 9.09
CA ILE A 166 -17.08 52.34 9.18
C ILE A 166 -16.73 53.49 8.28
N GLU A 167 -15.46 53.95 8.27
CA GLU A 167 -14.98 54.99 7.34
C GLU A 167 -15.12 54.60 5.87
N LYS A 168 -14.87 53.34 5.52
CA LYS A 168 -15.07 52.82 4.18
C LYS A 168 -16.53 52.86 3.78
N LEU A 169 -17.42 52.33 4.64
CA LEU A 169 -18.88 52.36 4.42
C LEU A 169 -19.42 53.78 4.26
N LYS A 170 -18.90 54.75 5.01
CA LYS A 170 -19.23 56.18 4.86
C LYS A 170 -18.81 56.74 3.51
N LYS A 171 -17.56 56.39 3.03
CA LYS A 171 -17.09 56.79 1.70
C LYS A 171 -17.91 56.18 0.58
N ASP A 172 -18.37 54.92 0.76
CA ASP A 172 -19.19 54.19 -0.20
C ASP A 172 -20.64 54.70 -0.22
N GLY A 173 -21.00 55.68 0.61
CA GLY A 173 -22.28 56.40 0.58
C GLY A 173 -23.43 55.75 1.40
N TYR A 174 -23.15 54.82 2.27
CA TYR A 174 -24.16 54.26 3.18
C TYR A 174 -24.46 55.23 4.32
N VAL A 175 -25.75 55.31 4.67
CA VAL A 175 -26.26 56.33 5.61
C VAL A 175 -26.52 55.76 7.02
N ARG A 176 -26.89 54.48 7.11
CA ARG A 176 -27.34 53.88 8.37
C ARG A 176 -26.74 52.52 8.62
N LEU A 177 -26.37 52.29 9.88
CA LEU A 177 -25.89 51.02 10.40
C LEU A 177 -26.81 50.52 11.54
N LYS A 178 -26.97 49.21 11.63
CA LYS A 178 -27.54 48.55 12.80
C LYS A 178 -26.39 47.89 13.54
N ILE A 179 -26.06 48.35 14.74
CA ILE A 179 -24.92 47.88 15.55
C ILE A 179 -25.51 47.23 16.81
N ASP A 180 -25.19 46.00 17.06
CA ASP A 180 -25.64 45.18 18.20
C ASP A 180 -27.16 45.25 18.44
N GLY A 181 -27.94 45.37 17.32
CA GLY A 181 -29.41 45.45 17.35
C GLY A 181 -30.01 46.85 17.32
N GLU A 182 -29.23 47.89 17.54
CA GLU A 182 -29.69 49.28 17.52
C GLU A 182 -29.27 50.00 16.23
N GLU A 183 -30.16 50.86 15.67
CA GLU A 183 -29.87 51.66 14.47
C GLU A 183 -29.21 52.97 14.79
N PHE A 184 -28.18 53.30 14.05
CA PHE A 184 -27.41 54.54 14.15
C PHE A 184 -27.27 55.20 12.76
N ASP A 185 -27.26 56.53 12.71
CA ASP A 185 -26.75 57.21 11.54
C ASP A 185 -25.23 57.05 11.48
N ILE A 186 -24.69 56.72 10.30
CA ILE A 186 -23.28 56.40 10.16
C ILE A 186 -22.38 57.56 10.56
N GLU A 187 -22.87 58.79 10.50
CA GLU A 187 -22.15 59.99 10.89
C GLU A 187 -22.06 60.14 12.42
N GLU A 188 -23.01 59.57 13.16
CA GLU A 188 -23.02 59.60 14.62
C GLU A 188 -22.22 58.48 15.27
N VAL A 189 -21.82 57.49 14.51
CA VAL A 189 -21.09 56.33 15.03
C VAL A 189 -19.65 56.72 15.31
N LYS A 190 -19.32 56.73 16.62
CA LYS A 190 -17.94 56.85 17.13
C LYS A 190 -17.28 55.47 17.16
N GLU A 191 -15.97 55.43 17.47
CA GLU A 191 -15.24 54.16 17.61
C GLU A 191 -15.93 53.20 18.58
N LEU A 192 -16.07 51.93 18.18
CA LEU A 192 -16.66 50.86 18.99
C LEU A 192 -15.65 50.37 20.04
N ASP A 193 -16.13 49.76 21.10
CA ASP A 193 -15.30 49.20 22.17
C ASP A 193 -14.44 48.02 21.65
N LYS A 194 -13.14 48.18 21.64
CA LYS A 194 -12.18 47.20 21.16
C LYS A 194 -12.24 45.82 21.84
N ASN A 195 -12.77 45.76 23.04
CA ASN A 195 -12.80 44.59 23.89
C ASN A 195 -14.12 43.80 23.78
N LYS A 196 -15.14 44.40 23.22
CA LYS A 196 -16.45 43.77 23.00
C LYS A 196 -16.57 43.16 21.60
N LYS A 197 -17.40 42.16 21.47
CA LYS A 197 -17.81 41.60 20.19
C LYS A 197 -18.97 42.44 19.67
N HIS A 198 -18.86 42.84 18.40
CA HIS A 198 -19.88 43.64 17.74
C HIS A 198 -20.48 42.92 16.55
N ASN A 199 -21.77 43.15 16.29
CA ASN A 199 -22.44 42.81 15.05
C ASN A 199 -22.78 44.10 14.34
N ILE A 200 -22.38 44.23 13.05
CA ILE A 200 -22.65 45.43 12.26
C ILE A 200 -23.39 45.01 10.99
N GLU A 201 -24.55 45.54 10.80
CA GLU A 201 -25.36 45.35 9.61
C GLU A 201 -25.58 46.74 8.94
N VAL A 202 -25.40 46.78 7.62
CA VAL A 202 -25.63 47.99 6.81
C VAL A 202 -27.08 48.01 6.35
N VAL A 203 -27.84 49.05 6.60
CA VAL A 203 -29.21 49.25 6.11
C VAL A 203 -29.15 49.64 4.65
N ILE A 204 -29.48 48.71 3.73
CA ILE A 204 -29.46 48.94 2.30
C ILE A 204 -30.71 49.62 1.80
N ASP A 205 -31.87 49.13 2.23
CA ASP A 205 -33.16 49.70 1.80
C ASP A 205 -34.28 49.45 2.85
N ARG A 206 -35.31 50.28 2.80
CA ARG A 206 -36.54 50.19 3.59
C ARG A 206 -37.70 50.12 2.62
N ILE A 207 -38.42 48.98 2.62
CA ILE A 207 -39.42 48.67 1.60
C ILE A 207 -40.73 48.31 2.30
N ILE A 208 -41.86 48.66 1.68
CA ILE A 208 -43.18 48.19 2.06
C ILE A 208 -43.62 47.21 0.95
N ILE A 209 -44.00 46.01 1.33
CA ILE A 209 -44.42 44.99 0.38
C ILE A 209 -45.75 45.40 -0.26
N LYS A 210 -45.74 45.56 -1.58
CA LYS A 210 -46.87 45.88 -2.43
C LYS A 210 -46.61 45.48 -3.86
N ASP A 211 -47.61 45.43 -4.69
CA ASP A 211 -47.46 45.11 -6.10
C ASP A 211 -46.44 46.03 -6.79
N GLY A 212 -45.61 45.43 -7.69
CA GLY A 212 -44.66 46.14 -8.53
C GLY A 212 -43.28 46.44 -7.90
N ILE A 213 -43.00 45.99 -6.69
CA ILE A 213 -41.69 46.26 -6.05
C ILE A 213 -40.58 45.28 -6.43
N ARG A 214 -40.86 44.23 -7.21
CA ARG A 214 -39.97 43.09 -7.48
C ARG A 214 -38.58 43.56 -7.94
N SER A 215 -38.52 44.46 -8.90
CA SER A 215 -37.21 44.96 -9.42
C SER A 215 -36.41 45.68 -8.34
N ARG A 216 -37.03 46.59 -7.60
CA ARG A 216 -36.36 47.32 -6.50
C ARG A 216 -35.90 46.37 -5.38
N LEU A 217 -36.68 45.35 -5.06
CA LEU A 217 -36.33 44.36 -4.07
C LEU A 217 -35.13 43.53 -4.53
N TYR A 218 -35.12 43.15 -5.81
CA TYR A 218 -34.02 42.45 -6.42
C TYR A 218 -32.71 43.25 -6.33
N ASP A 219 -32.70 44.52 -6.77
CA ASP A 219 -31.55 45.41 -6.71
C ASP A 219 -31.03 45.60 -5.29
N SER A 220 -31.94 45.72 -4.30
CA SER A 220 -31.58 45.87 -2.89
C SER A 220 -31.00 44.62 -2.29
N ILE A 221 -31.52 43.41 -2.63
CA ILE A 221 -31.00 42.13 -2.22
C ILE A 221 -29.64 41.89 -2.85
N GLU A 222 -29.48 42.13 -4.14
CA GLU A 222 -28.20 42.01 -4.84
C GLU A 222 -27.13 42.92 -4.22
N THR A 223 -27.47 44.17 -3.93
CA THR A 223 -26.56 45.13 -3.29
C THR A 223 -26.17 44.66 -1.88
N ALA A 224 -27.13 44.17 -1.08
CA ALA A 224 -26.87 43.63 0.24
C ALA A 224 -25.94 42.43 0.20
N ALA A 225 -26.21 41.48 -0.71
CA ALA A 225 -25.42 40.26 -0.91
C ALA A 225 -23.97 40.57 -1.33
N LYS A 226 -23.80 41.48 -2.29
CA LYS A 226 -22.46 41.89 -2.75
C LYS A 226 -21.60 42.50 -1.63
N LEU A 227 -22.21 43.28 -0.74
CA LEU A 227 -21.49 43.94 0.35
C LEU A 227 -21.11 42.94 1.47
N SER A 228 -21.95 41.98 1.77
CA SER A 228 -21.78 40.98 2.84
C SER A 228 -21.25 39.62 2.36
N LYS A 229 -20.71 39.55 1.15
CA LYS A 229 -20.23 38.28 0.56
C LYS A 229 -21.31 37.18 0.49
N GLY A 230 -22.50 37.56 0.09
CA GLY A 230 -23.62 36.64 -0.17
C GLY A 230 -24.68 36.53 0.91
N LYS A 231 -24.55 37.17 2.08
CA LYS A 231 -25.55 37.14 3.15
C LYS A 231 -26.50 38.34 3.07
N VAL A 232 -27.79 38.10 3.26
CA VAL A 232 -28.81 39.13 3.32
C VAL A 232 -29.71 38.90 4.53
N VAL A 233 -29.98 39.94 5.29
CA VAL A 233 -30.93 39.89 6.42
C VAL A 233 -32.11 40.76 6.08
N VAL A 234 -33.29 40.19 6.11
CA VAL A 234 -34.56 40.94 5.98
C VAL A 234 -35.19 41.10 7.35
N ASP A 235 -35.12 42.29 7.89
CA ASP A 235 -35.71 42.63 9.18
C ASP A 235 -37.18 43.03 8.98
N VAL A 236 -38.08 42.22 9.50
CA VAL A 236 -39.52 42.40 9.35
C VAL A 236 -40.04 43.11 10.59
N VAL A 237 -40.61 44.26 10.43
CA VAL A 237 -41.17 45.05 11.57
C VAL A 237 -42.20 44.21 12.32
N SER A 238 -41.96 43.97 13.61
CA SER A 238 -42.83 43.17 14.51
C SER A 238 -42.84 41.67 14.30
N LYS A 239 -41.91 41.10 13.53
CA LYS A 239 -41.64 39.67 13.37
C LYS A 239 -40.14 39.38 13.44
N ASP A 240 -39.79 38.12 13.51
CA ASP A 240 -38.36 37.71 13.46
C ASP A 240 -37.71 38.04 12.11
N SER A 241 -36.42 38.39 12.14
CA SER A 241 -35.62 38.65 10.92
C SER A 241 -35.42 37.38 10.11
N ILE A 242 -35.52 37.47 8.78
CA ILE A 242 -35.24 36.38 7.84
C ILE A 242 -33.79 36.51 7.36
N VAL A 243 -32.98 35.51 7.63
CA VAL A 243 -31.61 35.43 7.13
C VAL A 243 -31.60 34.58 5.88
N MET A 244 -31.07 35.13 4.78
CA MET A 244 -30.94 34.49 3.49
C MET A 244 -29.48 34.55 3.01
N SER A 245 -29.05 33.63 2.18
CA SER A 245 -27.67 33.64 1.67
C SER A 245 -27.57 33.05 0.28
N GLU A 246 -26.78 33.70 -0.57
CA GLU A 246 -26.35 33.18 -1.86
C GLU A 246 -25.41 31.99 -1.71
N ASN A 247 -24.61 32.00 -0.65
CA ASN A 247 -23.73 30.88 -0.29
C ASN A 247 -24.44 29.98 0.74
N TYR A 248 -23.92 28.74 0.87
CA TYR A 248 -24.33 27.86 1.96
C TYR A 248 -23.86 28.43 3.29
N ALA A 249 -24.66 29.19 3.97
CA ALA A 249 -24.33 29.87 5.22
C ALA A 249 -25.29 29.51 6.35
N CYS A 250 -24.72 29.39 7.55
CA CYS A 250 -25.51 29.17 8.75
C CYS A 250 -26.19 30.49 9.19
N PRO A 251 -27.50 30.49 9.48
CA PRO A 251 -28.16 31.68 9.96
C PRO A 251 -27.77 32.06 11.41
N GLU A 252 -27.22 31.12 12.19
CA GLU A 252 -26.92 31.28 13.61
C GLU A 252 -25.44 31.53 13.94
N CYS A 253 -24.52 31.31 12.95
CA CYS A 253 -23.08 31.56 13.15
C CYS A 253 -22.37 31.93 11.82
N ASP A 254 -21.07 32.21 11.86
CA ASP A 254 -20.27 32.63 10.70
C ASP A 254 -19.87 31.49 9.75
N PHE A 255 -20.32 30.25 10.03
CA PHE A 255 -19.99 29.13 9.17
C PHE A 255 -20.66 29.30 7.80
N SER A 256 -19.83 29.29 6.74
CA SER A 256 -20.30 29.33 5.36
C SER A 256 -19.44 28.45 4.48
N LEU A 257 -20.05 27.87 3.47
CA LEU A 257 -19.38 27.11 2.42
C LEU A 257 -19.59 27.80 1.07
N PRO A 258 -18.57 27.80 0.20
CA PRO A 258 -18.76 28.21 -1.18
C PRO A 258 -19.65 27.22 -1.92
N GLU A 259 -19.94 27.49 -3.19
CA GLU A 259 -20.63 26.55 -4.07
C GLU A 259 -19.97 25.17 -4.04
N LEU A 260 -20.79 24.11 -3.97
CA LEU A 260 -20.28 22.75 -3.88
C LEU A 260 -19.74 22.28 -5.22
N GLU A 261 -18.43 22.20 -5.33
CA GLU A 261 -17.73 21.71 -6.50
C GLU A 261 -17.00 20.38 -6.22
N PRO A 262 -16.83 19.47 -7.20
CA PRO A 262 -16.14 18.20 -7.01
C PRO A 262 -14.70 18.35 -6.50
N ARG A 263 -14.02 19.49 -6.84
CA ARG A 263 -12.65 19.77 -6.38
C ARG A 263 -12.55 19.98 -4.86
N MET A 264 -13.62 20.40 -4.19
CA MET A 264 -13.67 20.58 -2.74
C MET A 264 -13.54 19.24 -1.99
N PHE A 265 -14.05 18.17 -2.58
CA PHE A 265 -14.00 16.82 -2.01
C PHE A 265 -12.71 16.07 -2.37
N SER A 266 -11.73 16.74 -2.99
CA SER A 266 -10.45 16.14 -3.34
C SER A 266 -9.40 16.41 -2.27
N PHE A 267 -8.88 15.37 -1.64
CA PHE A 267 -7.74 15.49 -0.72
C PHE A 267 -6.40 15.75 -1.45
N ASN A 268 -6.38 15.68 -2.77
CA ASN A 268 -5.22 16.03 -3.61
C ASN A 268 -5.23 17.49 -4.07
N ALA A 269 -6.34 18.19 -3.87
CA ALA A 269 -6.49 19.60 -4.21
C ALA A 269 -6.35 20.48 -2.96
N PRO A 270 -5.69 21.64 -3.03
CA PRO A 270 -5.50 22.53 -1.87
C PRO A 270 -6.80 22.95 -1.18
N TYR A 271 -7.88 23.07 -1.93
CA TYR A 271 -9.20 23.49 -1.42
C TYR A 271 -9.86 22.50 -0.49
N GLY A 272 -9.69 21.19 -0.75
CA GLY A 272 -10.33 20.13 0.02
C GLY A 272 -9.41 19.46 1.02
N ALA A 273 -8.10 19.58 0.83
CA ALA A 273 -7.11 18.90 1.65
C ALA A 273 -7.01 19.49 3.06
N CYS A 274 -6.84 18.64 4.06
CA CYS A 274 -6.49 19.05 5.41
C CYS A 274 -5.23 19.92 5.40
N SER A 275 -5.29 21.10 6.01
CA SER A 275 -4.19 22.07 6.02
C SER A 275 -2.93 21.58 6.76
N GLU A 276 -3.06 20.65 7.71
CA GLU A 276 -1.93 20.10 8.48
C GLU A 276 -1.22 18.98 7.71
N CYS A 277 -1.92 17.93 7.32
CA CYS A 277 -1.32 16.80 6.61
C CYS A 277 -1.32 16.92 5.08
N LYS A 278 -1.85 18.00 4.53
CA LYS A 278 -1.92 18.28 3.09
C LYS A 278 -2.49 17.10 2.28
N GLY A 279 -3.53 16.45 2.84
CA GLY A 279 -4.22 15.33 2.19
C GLY A 279 -3.60 13.96 2.40
N LEU A 280 -2.57 13.81 3.24
CA LEU A 280 -1.96 12.50 3.53
C LEU A 280 -2.79 11.66 4.52
N GLY A 281 -3.52 12.29 5.44
CA GLY A 281 -4.27 11.62 6.52
C GLY A 281 -3.41 11.13 7.67
N ILE A 282 -2.10 11.09 7.48
CA ILE A 282 -1.09 10.65 8.43
C ILE A 282 -0.03 11.73 8.62
N LYS A 283 0.69 11.64 9.72
CA LYS A 283 1.87 12.43 10.03
C LYS A 283 2.96 11.50 10.54
N LEU A 284 4.18 11.71 10.08
CA LEU A 284 5.34 11.05 10.69
C LEU A 284 5.62 11.77 12.01
N SER A 285 5.60 11.05 13.09
CA SER A 285 5.95 11.54 14.43
C SER A 285 6.90 10.56 15.10
N ILE A 286 7.71 11.07 16.00
CA ILE A 286 8.62 10.24 16.77
C ILE A 286 7.81 9.45 17.82
N ASP A 287 8.09 8.16 17.93
CA ASP A 287 7.46 7.27 18.90
C ASP A 287 8.31 7.20 20.17
N GLU A 288 7.69 7.48 21.34
CA GLU A 288 8.37 7.44 22.62
C GLU A 288 8.96 6.05 22.95
N ASP A 289 8.25 4.97 22.60
CA ASP A 289 8.70 3.61 22.89
C ASP A 289 9.88 3.20 21.99
N LEU A 290 10.02 3.79 20.78
CA LEU A 290 11.19 3.61 19.94
C LEU A 290 12.42 4.39 20.46
N ILE A 291 12.20 5.53 21.09
CA ILE A 291 13.28 6.32 21.72
C ILE A 291 13.66 5.73 23.08
N ILE A 292 12.69 5.20 23.84
CA ILE A 292 12.88 4.60 25.17
C ILE A 292 12.47 3.11 25.13
N PRO A 293 13.25 2.26 24.51
CA PRO A 293 12.86 0.84 24.35
C PRO A 293 12.94 0.04 25.64
N ASN A 294 13.69 0.51 26.64
CA ASN A 294 13.83 -0.15 27.95
C ASN A 294 13.59 0.85 29.08
N LYS A 295 12.42 0.78 29.69
CA LYS A 295 12.03 1.63 30.82
C LYS A 295 12.63 1.19 32.18
N ASP A 296 13.35 0.08 32.21
CA ASP A 296 14.11 -0.37 33.40
C ASP A 296 15.49 0.29 33.50
N LEU A 297 15.93 1.01 32.51
CA LEU A 297 17.13 1.83 32.52
C LEU A 297 16.81 3.25 32.96
N SER A 298 17.81 3.94 33.52
CA SER A 298 17.80 5.38 33.76
C SER A 298 18.29 6.14 32.55
N ILE A 299 18.09 7.47 32.54
CA ILE A 299 18.57 8.36 31.45
C ILE A 299 20.08 8.29 31.32
N ASN A 300 20.81 8.28 32.44
CA ASN A 300 22.27 8.14 32.48
C ASN A 300 22.76 6.76 32.02
N GLU A 301 21.96 5.70 32.21
CA GLU A 301 22.26 4.35 31.71
C GLU A 301 21.92 4.18 30.22
N GLY A 302 21.54 5.24 29.51
CA GLY A 302 21.23 5.22 28.10
C GLY A 302 19.82 4.74 27.75
N ALA A 303 18.85 4.95 28.62
CA ALA A 303 17.44 4.60 28.33
C ALA A 303 16.94 5.29 27.06
N ILE A 304 17.41 6.51 26.77
CA ILE A 304 17.05 7.28 25.57
C ILE A 304 18.08 7.03 24.47
N VAL A 305 17.79 6.10 23.59
CA VAL A 305 18.73 5.60 22.56
C VAL A 305 19.06 6.57 21.44
N ALA A 306 18.29 7.65 21.29
CA ALA A 306 18.49 8.68 20.28
C ALA A 306 19.54 9.74 20.68
N ILE A 307 20.08 9.68 21.90
CA ILE A 307 21.10 10.60 22.40
C ILE A 307 22.25 9.81 23.01
N ASN A 308 23.42 10.44 23.01
CA ASN A 308 24.59 9.92 23.74
C ASN A 308 24.97 10.95 24.82
N LEU A 309 24.94 10.53 26.07
CA LEU A 309 25.31 11.34 27.23
C LEU A 309 26.72 11.08 27.73
N ASP A 310 27.48 10.13 27.13
CA ASP A 310 28.86 9.80 27.54
C ASP A 310 29.85 10.94 27.27
N ASP A 311 29.47 11.92 26.43
CA ASP A 311 30.30 13.10 26.12
C ASP A 311 29.73 14.34 26.82
N ASP A 312 30.25 14.66 27.99
CA ASP A 312 29.88 15.84 28.79
C ASP A 312 30.06 17.16 28.05
N SER A 313 30.85 17.20 26.99
CA SER A 313 31.06 18.39 26.15
C SER A 313 29.99 18.54 25.06
N SER A 314 29.05 17.58 24.95
CA SER A 314 27.99 17.68 23.95
C SER A 314 26.92 18.71 24.38
N ILE A 315 26.38 19.40 23.38
CA ILE A 315 25.31 20.38 23.59
C ILE A 315 24.11 19.73 24.30
N ILE A 316 23.74 18.55 23.87
CA ILE A 316 22.58 17.81 24.41
C ILE A 316 22.82 17.39 25.87
N SER A 317 24.00 16.89 26.19
CA SER A 317 24.37 16.52 27.57
C SER A 317 24.29 17.71 28.51
N THR A 318 24.88 18.87 28.12
CA THR A 318 24.80 20.11 28.87
C THR A 318 23.36 20.60 29.07
N GLN A 319 22.52 20.51 28.03
CA GLN A 319 21.11 20.91 28.12
C GLN A 319 20.32 20.04 29.08
N ILE A 320 20.44 18.72 28.97
CA ILE A 320 19.72 17.77 29.83
C ILE A 320 20.16 17.92 31.28
N SER A 321 21.46 18.04 31.57
CA SER A 321 21.99 18.23 32.93
C SER A 321 21.49 19.53 33.55
N THR A 322 21.46 20.64 32.76
CA THR A 322 20.94 21.95 33.22
C THR A 322 19.45 21.84 33.55
N VAL A 323 18.66 21.24 32.68
CA VAL A 323 17.21 21.05 32.86
C VAL A 323 16.94 20.18 34.08
N ALA A 324 17.64 19.04 34.19
CA ALA A 324 17.50 18.14 35.33
C ALA A 324 17.79 18.84 36.65
N LYS A 325 18.84 19.65 36.70
CA LYS A 325 19.17 20.43 37.89
C LYS A 325 18.12 21.49 38.22
N TYR A 326 17.58 22.18 37.22
CA TYR A 326 16.58 23.24 37.42
C TYR A 326 15.24 22.68 37.93
N TYR A 327 14.77 21.58 37.35
CA TYR A 327 13.49 20.95 37.72
C TYR A 327 13.63 19.88 38.81
N ASN A 328 14.84 19.66 39.32
CA ASN A 328 15.14 18.63 40.34
C ASN A 328 14.77 17.22 39.89
N ILE A 329 15.13 16.87 38.63
CA ILE A 329 14.87 15.57 38.00
C ILE A 329 16.10 14.67 38.26
N ASP A 330 15.90 13.48 38.83
CA ASP A 330 16.97 12.51 39.00
C ASP A 330 17.18 11.71 37.72
N LEU A 331 18.32 11.95 37.06
CA LEU A 331 18.68 11.26 35.82
C LEU A 331 19.13 9.79 36.02
N ASN A 332 19.37 9.38 37.28
CA ASN A 332 19.72 8.00 37.64
C ASN A 332 18.50 7.15 38.02
N GLU A 333 17.31 7.78 38.17
CA GLU A 333 16.08 7.05 38.41
C GLU A 333 15.62 6.33 37.15
N LYS A 334 15.11 5.11 37.30
CA LYS A 334 14.57 4.33 36.19
C LYS A 334 13.40 5.03 35.53
N ILE A 335 13.32 5.03 34.20
CA ILE A 335 12.26 5.69 33.47
C ILE A 335 10.85 5.29 33.95
N LYS A 336 10.63 4.02 34.29
CA LYS A 336 9.34 3.55 34.78
C LYS A 336 8.89 4.19 36.09
N ASN A 337 9.84 4.68 36.94
CA ASN A 337 9.58 5.31 38.21
C ASN A 337 9.56 6.84 38.12
N LEU A 338 10.09 7.43 37.05
CA LEU A 338 10.10 8.87 36.83
C LEU A 338 8.67 9.40 36.71
N PRO A 339 8.32 10.52 37.37
CA PRO A 339 7.05 11.18 37.19
C PRO A 339 6.85 11.54 35.69
N LYS A 340 5.67 11.28 35.15
CA LYS A 340 5.37 11.56 33.75
C LYS A 340 5.59 13.03 33.36
N LYS A 341 5.38 13.94 34.30
CA LYS A 341 5.64 15.38 34.12
C LYS A 341 7.12 15.65 33.83
N ASP A 342 8.02 15.01 34.57
CA ASP A 342 9.46 15.22 34.49
C ASP A 342 10.00 14.59 33.20
N LEU A 343 9.55 13.39 32.87
CA LEU A 343 9.87 12.76 31.59
C LEU A 343 9.40 13.60 30.39
N ASN A 344 8.20 14.21 30.47
CA ASN A 344 7.69 15.09 29.43
C ASN A 344 8.55 16.34 29.24
N ILE A 345 9.11 16.92 30.32
CA ILE A 345 10.03 18.04 30.23
C ILE A 345 11.27 17.64 29.42
N ILE A 346 11.84 16.48 29.72
CA ILE A 346 13.03 15.98 29.00
C ILE A 346 12.72 15.70 27.52
N LEU A 347 11.57 15.12 27.22
CA LEU A 347 11.22 14.71 25.87
C LEU A 347 10.69 15.87 24.99
N TYR A 348 9.83 16.72 25.53
CA TYR A 348 9.08 17.72 24.76
C TYR A 348 9.48 19.17 25.06
N GLY A 349 10.34 19.39 26.06
CA GLY A 349 10.86 20.70 26.39
C GLY A 349 10.16 21.43 27.55
N SER A 350 10.65 22.61 27.83
CA SER A 350 10.13 23.47 28.92
C SER A 350 9.78 24.86 28.39
N LYS A 351 8.89 25.55 29.14
CA LYS A 351 8.49 26.94 28.83
C LYS A 351 9.33 27.97 29.58
N ASP A 352 10.25 27.52 30.43
CA ASP A 352 11.08 28.41 31.21
C ASP A 352 12.37 28.76 30.49
N LEU A 353 12.80 30.01 30.61
CA LEU A 353 14.05 30.49 30.03
C LEU A 353 15.21 30.06 30.91
N LEU A 354 16.05 29.17 30.42
CA LEU A 354 17.17 28.56 31.13
C LEU A 354 18.51 29.12 30.63
N GLU A 355 19.49 29.19 31.53
CA GLU A 355 20.85 29.60 31.20
C GLU A 355 21.73 28.35 31.02
N PHE A 356 22.18 28.11 29.76
CA PHE A 356 23.03 27.01 29.42
C PHE A 356 24.49 27.42 29.32
N ASN A 357 25.34 26.75 30.08
CA ASN A 357 26.76 26.99 30.10
C ASN A 357 27.51 25.89 29.30
N TYR A 358 27.74 26.14 28.03
CA TYR A 358 28.44 25.21 27.16
C TYR A 358 29.95 25.31 27.32
N VAL A 359 30.64 24.20 27.49
CA VAL A 359 32.08 24.11 27.52
C VAL A 359 32.56 23.18 26.40
N SER A 360 33.26 23.71 25.40
CA SER A 360 33.78 22.88 24.31
C SER A 360 34.96 22.01 24.76
N LYS A 361 35.29 20.95 24.01
CA LYS A 361 36.48 20.13 24.25
C LYS A 361 37.78 20.93 24.34
N ASN A 362 37.88 22.10 23.73
CA ASN A 362 39.00 23.00 23.73
C ASN A 362 38.92 24.04 24.89
N GLY A 363 37.98 23.89 25.83
CA GLY A 363 37.86 24.77 27.01
C GLY A 363 37.13 26.10 26.74
N ASN A 364 36.68 26.38 25.53
CA ASN A 364 35.89 27.60 25.23
C ASN A 364 34.52 27.53 25.90
N LYS A 365 34.21 28.58 26.68
CA LYS A 365 32.93 28.72 27.37
C LYS A 365 31.98 29.62 26.58
N ARG A 366 30.72 29.17 26.42
CA ARG A 366 29.64 29.95 25.84
C ARG A 366 28.42 29.87 26.74
N ILE A 367 27.87 31.01 27.11
CA ILE A 367 26.63 31.11 27.88
C ILE A 367 25.52 31.50 26.91
N SER A 368 24.39 30.80 26.95
CA SER A 368 23.19 31.12 26.18
C SER A 368 21.97 31.02 27.07
N LYS A 369 21.08 32.02 27.00
CA LYS A 369 19.73 31.93 27.60
C LYS A 369 18.74 31.54 26.54
N ASP A 370 18.08 30.41 26.72
CA ASP A 370 17.15 29.85 25.73
C ASP A 370 16.11 28.94 26.40
N TYR A 371 15.07 28.59 25.65
CA TYR A 371 14.10 27.57 26.06
C TYR A 371 14.65 26.18 25.75
N TYR A 372 14.43 25.23 26.65
CA TYR A 372 14.78 23.84 26.35
C TYR A 372 13.73 23.23 25.41
N GLU A 373 14.16 22.90 24.20
CA GLU A 373 13.29 22.40 23.14
C GLU A 373 12.75 21.00 23.39
N GLY A 374 13.48 20.16 24.13
CA GLY A 374 13.18 18.74 24.30
C GLY A 374 13.76 17.85 23.20
N ILE A 375 13.95 16.57 23.52
CA ILE A 375 14.62 15.62 22.61
C ILE A 375 13.77 15.33 21.39
N ILE A 376 12.49 15.02 21.58
CA ILE A 376 11.55 14.68 20.47
C ILE A 376 11.37 15.90 19.57
N THR A 377 11.09 17.06 20.13
CA THR A 377 10.89 18.28 19.36
C THR A 377 12.13 18.66 18.54
N ASN A 378 13.32 18.51 19.14
CA ASN A 378 14.60 18.74 18.46
C ASN A 378 14.78 17.78 17.27
N LEU A 379 14.52 16.49 17.45
CA LEU A 379 14.64 15.49 16.40
C LEU A 379 13.63 15.73 15.27
N GLU A 380 12.39 16.07 15.59
CA GLU A 380 11.35 16.39 14.58
C GLU A 380 11.74 17.64 13.76
N ARG A 381 12.21 18.70 14.41
CA ARG A 381 12.71 19.88 13.71
C ARG A 381 13.90 19.54 12.82
N ARG A 382 14.89 18.81 13.35
CA ARG A 382 16.07 18.39 12.57
C ARG A 382 15.70 17.50 11.38
N TYR A 383 14.70 16.66 11.48
CA TYR A 383 14.21 15.84 10.37
C TYR A 383 13.73 16.69 9.18
N VAL A 384 13.07 17.81 9.48
CA VAL A 384 12.55 18.73 8.46
C VAL A 384 13.67 19.60 7.87
N GLU A 385 14.56 20.14 8.72
CA GLU A 385 15.56 21.14 8.33
C GLU A 385 16.82 20.53 7.69
N THR A 386 17.15 19.25 8.00
CA THR A 386 18.41 18.66 7.54
C THR A 386 18.43 18.43 6.03
N LYS A 387 19.57 18.77 5.42
CA LYS A 387 19.92 18.44 4.02
C LYS A 387 20.64 17.10 3.90
N SER A 388 21.08 16.51 5.03
CA SER A 388 21.79 15.23 5.05
C SER A 388 20.81 14.07 5.01
N THR A 389 20.90 13.25 3.97
CA THR A 389 20.11 12.00 3.84
C THR A 389 20.41 11.05 4.99
N TRP A 390 21.67 10.93 5.41
CA TRP A 390 22.07 10.05 6.52
C TRP A 390 21.41 10.46 7.86
N ILE A 391 21.38 11.76 8.19
CA ILE A 391 20.72 12.25 9.42
C ILE A 391 19.22 11.99 9.34
N ARG A 392 18.62 12.23 8.17
CA ARG A 392 17.19 12.00 7.96
C ARG A 392 16.84 10.52 8.14
N ASP A 393 17.60 9.61 7.51
CA ASP A 393 17.41 8.16 7.62
C ASP A 393 17.61 7.67 9.07
N TRP A 394 18.60 8.27 9.78
CA TRP A 394 18.84 7.96 11.18
C TRP A 394 17.70 8.40 12.10
N ILE A 395 17.11 9.58 11.89
CA ILE A 395 15.95 10.03 12.67
C ILE A 395 14.71 9.20 12.31
N GLN A 396 14.54 8.87 11.04
CA GLN A 396 13.37 8.14 10.55
C GLN A 396 13.20 6.76 11.20
N GLN A 397 14.26 6.11 11.66
CA GLN A 397 14.17 4.85 12.40
C GLN A 397 13.40 4.93 13.73
N TYR A 398 13.24 6.14 14.27
CA TYR A 398 12.46 6.43 15.50
C TYR A 398 11.06 7.00 15.20
N MET A 399 10.69 7.12 13.92
CA MET A 399 9.41 7.68 13.51
C MET A 399 8.43 6.58 13.14
N VAL A 400 7.17 6.82 13.48
CA VAL A 400 6.03 6.01 13.07
C VAL A 400 4.99 6.88 12.36
N GLU A 401 4.22 6.26 11.50
CA GLU A 401 3.06 6.91 10.90
C GLU A 401 1.93 6.97 11.92
N THR A 402 1.56 8.17 12.31
CA THR A 402 0.42 8.41 13.21
C THR A 402 -0.72 9.07 12.44
N THR A 403 -1.94 8.82 12.85
CA THR A 403 -3.11 9.48 12.28
C THR A 403 -3.00 10.99 12.50
N CYS A 404 -3.25 11.78 11.45
CA CYS A 404 -3.21 13.25 11.57
C CYS A 404 -4.19 13.73 12.66
N PRO A 405 -3.75 14.51 13.66
CA PRO A 405 -4.59 14.92 14.78
C PRO A 405 -5.74 15.84 14.35
N LYS A 406 -5.53 16.66 13.31
CA LYS A 406 -6.54 17.60 12.82
C LYS A 406 -7.66 16.90 12.05
N CYS A 407 -7.33 16.10 11.04
CA CYS A 407 -8.34 15.46 10.20
C CYS A 407 -8.70 14.05 10.64
N LYS A 408 -8.05 13.49 11.66
CA LYS A 408 -8.30 12.14 12.18
C LYS A 408 -8.33 11.06 11.08
N GLY A 409 -7.46 11.20 10.07
CA GLY A 409 -7.35 10.27 8.95
C GLY A 409 -8.21 10.57 7.73
N SER A 410 -9.17 11.51 7.82
CA SER A 410 -10.08 11.82 6.71
C SER A 410 -9.39 12.44 5.49
N ARG A 411 -8.18 12.99 5.65
CA ARG A 411 -7.40 13.70 4.61
C ARG A 411 -8.01 15.03 4.16
N LEU A 412 -9.27 15.27 4.50
CA LEU A 412 -10.06 16.42 4.08
C LEU A 412 -10.15 17.49 5.18
N ASP A 413 -10.49 18.70 4.77
CA ASP A 413 -10.82 19.77 5.69
C ASP A 413 -12.16 19.51 6.39
N SER A 414 -12.31 20.02 7.61
CA SER A 414 -13.52 19.81 8.41
C SER A 414 -14.77 20.42 7.79
N SER A 415 -14.62 21.51 7.04
CA SER A 415 -15.74 22.15 6.33
C SER A 415 -16.32 21.25 5.24
N VAL A 416 -15.48 20.51 4.53
CA VAL A 416 -15.89 19.56 3.49
C VAL A 416 -16.65 18.38 4.10
N LEU A 417 -16.24 17.93 5.29
CA LEU A 417 -16.90 16.83 6.01
C LEU A 417 -18.30 17.20 6.56
N SER A 418 -18.65 18.48 6.53
CA SER A 418 -20.00 18.93 6.92
C SER A 418 -21.05 18.67 5.84
N VAL A 419 -20.65 18.29 4.62
CA VAL A 419 -21.57 17.92 3.53
C VAL A 419 -21.95 16.46 3.63
N LEU A 420 -23.25 16.18 3.72
CA LEU A 420 -23.78 14.84 3.96
C LEU A 420 -24.65 14.36 2.79
N VAL A 421 -24.53 13.08 2.47
CA VAL A 421 -25.47 12.34 1.63
C VAL A 421 -26.05 11.20 2.49
N ASN A 422 -27.36 11.18 2.63
CA ASN A 422 -28.05 10.22 3.51
C ASN A 422 -27.41 10.12 4.91
N LYS A 423 -27.12 11.28 5.53
CA LYS A 423 -26.53 11.46 6.87
C LYS A 423 -25.08 10.99 7.04
N LYS A 424 -24.38 10.65 5.95
CA LYS A 424 -22.96 10.28 5.99
C LYS A 424 -22.13 11.26 5.17
N ASN A 425 -20.96 11.65 5.67
CA ASN A 425 -20.00 12.42 4.89
C ASN A 425 -19.19 11.52 3.96
N ILE A 426 -18.44 12.13 3.03
CA ILE A 426 -17.70 11.37 2.01
C ILE A 426 -16.65 10.44 2.62
N TYR A 427 -16.01 10.82 3.74
CA TYR A 427 -15.02 9.99 4.40
C TYR A 427 -15.66 8.76 5.07
N GLU A 428 -16.77 8.95 5.79
CA GLU A 428 -17.47 7.86 6.45
C GLU A 428 -17.90 6.77 5.47
N ILE A 429 -18.34 7.13 4.27
CA ILE A 429 -18.69 6.13 3.25
C ILE A 429 -17.47 5.43 2.66
N THR A 430 -16.31 6.09 2.60
CA THR A 430 -15.07 5.43 2.15
C THR A 430 -14.50 4.44 3.17
N LEU A 431 -14.91 4.53 4.42
CA LEU A 431 -14.54 3.57 5.48
C LEU A 431 -15.40 2.30 5.46
N LEU A 432 -16.57 2.34 4.82
CA LEU A 432 -17.39 1.15 4.63
C LEU A 432 -16.65 0.12 3.77
N SER A 433 -16.86 -1.16 4.03
CA SER A 433 -16.44 -2.20 3.10
C SER A 433 -17.13 -2.00 1.74
N ILE A 434 -16.53 -2.52 0.67
CA ILE A 434 -17.11 -2.42 -0.69
C ILE A 434 -18.55 -2.95 -0.69
N GLU A 435 -18.80 -4.06 -0.01
CA GLU A 435 -20.13 -4.65 0.11
C GLU A 435 -21.12 -3.73 0.85
N GLU A 436 -20.71 -3.14 1.97
CA GLU A 436 -21.56 -2.20 2.74
C GLU A 436 -21.79 -0.91 1.97
N LEU A 437 -20.75 -0.39 1.30
CA LEU A 437 -20.87 0.78 0.45
C LEU A 437 -21.84 0.52 -0.71
N HIS A 438 -21.74 -0.65 -1.34
CA HIS A 438 -22.64 -1.04 -2.42
C HIS A 438 -24.10 -1.05 -1.96
N LYS A 439 -24.36 -1.71 -0.82
CA LYS A 439 -25.69 -1.69 -0.19
C LYS A 439 -26.14 -0.26 0.16
N PHE A 440 -25.25 0.59 0.64
CA PHE A 440 -25.55 2.00 0.96
C PHE A 440 -25.96 2.78 -0.29
N ILE A 441 -25.21 2.66 -1.40
CA ILE A 441 -25.48 3.36 -2.66
C ILE A 441 -26.82 2.93 -3.26
N LEU A 442 -27.12 1.61 -3.28
CA LEU A 442 -28.39 1.10 -3.81
C LEU A 442 -29.62 1.51 -2.96
N ASN A 443 -29.44 1.74 -1.66
CA ASN A 443 -30.52 2.11 -0.73
C ASN A 443 -30.58 3.62 -0.44
N LEU A 444 -29.99 4.47 -1.27
CA LEU A 444 -30.05 5.92 -1.10
C LEU A 444 -31.51 6.43 -1.19
N LYS A 445 -31.95 7.14 -0.15
CA LYS A 445 -33.28 7.79 -0.13
C LYS A 445 -33.13 9.22 -0.67
N LEU A 446 -33.52 9.44 -1.90
CA LEU A 446 -33.40 10.71 -2.62
C LEU A 446 -34.80 11.24 -3.02
N SER A 447 -34.92 12.56 -3.13
CA SER A 447 -36.08 13.17 -3.78
C SER A 447 -36.07 12.84 -5.28
N LYS A 448 -37.21 12.92 -5.96
CA LYS A 448 -37.31 12.65 -7.41
C LYS A 448 -36.31 13.45 -8.22
N GLU A 449 -36.14 14.71 -7.89
CA GLU A 449 -35.19 15.61 -8.55
C GLU A 449 -33.73 15.16 -8.35
N LYS A 450 -33.32 14.92 -7.09
CA LYS A 450 -31.97 14.41 -6.76
C LYS A 450 -31.72 13.03 -7.36
N GLN A 451 -32.74 12.20 -7.48
CA GLN A 451 -32.64 10.89 -8.12
C GLN A 451 -32.28 11.01 -9.60
N GLN A 452 -32.94 11.91 -10.35
CA GLN A 452 -32.62 12.17 -11.76
C GLN A 452 -31.18 12.67 -11.94
N ILE A 453 -30.73 13.59 -11.06
CA ILE A 453 -29.37 14.13 -11.10
C ILE A 453 -28.32 13.04 -10.80
N ALA A 454 -28.61 12.14 -9.88
CA ALA A 454 -27.67 11.15 -9.39
C ALA A 454 -27.66 9.83 -10.19
N GLU A 455 -28.69 9.57 -11.02
CA GLU A 455 -28.92 8.27 -11.67
C GLU A 455 -27.68 7.74 -12.41
N MET A 456 -27.10 8.57 -13.29
CA MET A 456 -25.93 8.16 -14.06
C MET A 456 -24.70 7.95 -13.18
N ILE A 457 -24.52 8.77 -12.14
CA ILE A 457 -23.40 8.68 -11.21
C ILE A 457 -23.52 7.39 -10.39
N ILE A 458 -24.72 7.10 -9.89
CA ILE A 458 -25.01 5.89 -9.10
C ILE A 458 -24.75 4.65 -9.96
N LYS A 459 -25.19 4.62 -11.21
CA LYS A 459 -24.97 3.51 -12.13
C LYS A 459 -23.48 3.23 -12.37
N GLU A 460 -22.67 4.27 -12.50
CA GLU A 460 -21.22 4.12 -12.65
C GLU A 460 -20.55 3.60 -11.38
N ILE A 461 -20.98 4.07 -10.21
CA ILE A 461 -20.48 3.57 -8.92
C ILE A 461 -20.90 2.10 -8.73
N ASP A 462 -22.17 1.77 -8.96
CA ASP A 462 -22.72 0.43 -8.87
C ASP A 462 -21.94 -0.58 -9.72
N SER A 463 -21.72 -0.24 -10.99
CA SER A 463 -20.96 -1.08 -11.92
C SER A 463 -19.55 -1.38 -11.39
N ARG A 464 -18.82 -0.35 -10.91
CA ARG A 464 -17.46 -0.53 -10.41
C ARG A 464 -17.40 -1.32 -9.10
N LEU A 465 -18.36 -1.09 -8.19
CA LEU A 465 -18.47 -1.85 -6.94
C LEU A 465 -18.77 -3.32 -7.22
N THR A 466 -19.69 -3.61 -8.14
CA THR A 466 -20.01 -4.97 -8.57
C THR A 466 -18.78 -5.70 -9.11
N PHE A 467 -17.94 -5.04 -9.92
CA PHE A 467 -16.70 -5.67 -10.40
C PHE A 467 -15.71 -5.96 -9.28
N LEU A 468 -15.58 -5.06 -8.29
CA LEU A 468 -14.70 -5.32 -7.14
C LEU A 468 -15.19 -6.50 -6.30
N GLU A 469 -16.51 -6.65 -6.14
CA GLU A 469 -17.09 -7.82 -5.46
C GLU A 469 -16.86 -9.12 -6.25
N ASN A 470 -17.00 -9.07 -7.57
CA ASN A 470 -16.82 -10.23 -8.45
C ASN A 470 -15.36 -10.73 -8.46
N VAL A 471 -14.37 -9.85 -8.24
CA VAL A 471 -12.97 -10.27 -8.10
C VAL A 471 -12.58 -10.62 -6.65
N GLY A 472 -13.56 -10.75 -5.74
CA GLY A 472 -13.32 -11.19 -4.36
C GLY A 472 -12.73 -10.12 -3.44
N LEU A 473 -13.01 -8.83 -3.69
CA LEU A 473 -12.50 -7.70 -2.91
C LEU A 473 -13.58 -6.99 -2.06
N SER A 474 -14.70 -7.64 -1.81
CA SER A 474 -15.84 -7.09 -1.06
C SER A 474 -15.50 -6.58 0.34
N TYR A 475 -14.44 -7.12 0.96
CA TYR A 475 -13.98 -6.75 2.30
C TYR A 475 -13.11 -5.49 2.34
N LEU A 476 -12.58 -5.00 1.23
CA LEU A 476 -11.75 -3.80 1.18
C LEU A 476 -12.58 -2.55 1.45
N THR A 477 -11.91 -1.49 1.91
CA THR A 477 -12.48 -0.16 2.04
C THR A 477 -11.86 0.80 1.01
N LEU A 478 -12.62 1.77 0.52
CA LEU A 478 -12.10 2.76 -0.44
C LEU A 478 -11.02 3.67 0.16
N ALA A 479 -11.05 3.88 1.49
CA ALA A 479 -10.05 4.69 2.19
C ALA A 479 -8.69 4.00 2.33
N ARG A 480 -8.60 2.68 2.14
CA ARG A 480 -7.35 1.92 2.28
C ARG A 480 -6.31 2.40 1.29
N THR A 481 -5.11 2.69 1.77
CA THR A 481 -3.99 3.14 0.95
C THR A 481 -3.49 2.04 0.01
N ALA A 482 -3.20 2.39 -1.24
CA ALA A 482 -2.73 1.44 -2.25
C ALA A 482 -1.41 0.75 -1.85
N GLY A 483 -0.54 1.44 -1.11
CA GLY A 483 0.73 0.89 -0.62
C GLY A 483 0.60 -0.22 0.43
N THR A 484 -0.57 -0.40 1.05
CA THR A 484 -0.85 -1.46 2.04
C THR A 484 -1.50 -2.71 1.43
N LEU A 485 -1.78 -2.68 0.13
CA LEU A 485 -2.38 -3.80 -0.59
C LEU A 485 -1.34 -4.89 -0.85
N SER A 486 -1.77 -6.15 -0.76
CA SER A 486 -0.98 -7.27 -1.27
C SER A 486 -0.87 -7.20 -2.80
N GLY A 487 0.12 -7.90 -3.37
CA GLY A 487 0.29 -7.99 -4.83
C GLY A 487 -0.99 -8.46 -5.53
N GLY A 488 -1.62 -9.51 -5.03
CA GLY A 488 -2.87 -10.05 -5.56
C GLY A 488 -4.05 -9.08 -5.42
N GLU A 489 -4.21 -8.38 -4.29
CA GLU A 489 -5.25 -7.35 -4.12
C GLU A 489 -5.09 -6.22 -5.15
N SER A 490 -3.85 -5.71 -5.31
CA SER A 490 -3.54 -4.64 -6.27
C SER A 490 -3.81 -5.07 -7.71
N GLN A 491 -3.47 -6.30 -8.07
CA GLN A 491 -3.73 -6.87 -9.38
C GLN A 491 -5.22 -7.01 -9.67
N ARG A 492 -6.00 -7.54 -8.70
CA ARG A 492 -7.45 -7.67 -8.84
C ARG A 492 -8.18 -6.33 -8.93
N ILE A 493 -7.71 -5.29 -8.23
CA ILE A 493 -8.23 -3.93 -8.39
C ILE A 493 -8.05 -3.46 -9.83
N ARG A 494 -6.87 -3.67 -10.43
CA ARG A 494 -6.64 -3.31 -11.85
C ARG A 494 -7.51 -4.13 -12.78
N LEU A 495 -7.64 -5.44 -12.53
CA LEU A 495 -8.52 -6.30 -13.31
C LEU A 495 -9.96 -5.78 -13.27
N ALA A 496 -10.49 -5.49 -12.07
CA ALA A 496 -11.82 -4.92 -11.90
C ALA A 496 -11.99 -3.59 -12.67
N THR A 497 -10.98 -2.71 -12.62
CA THR A 497 -10.99 -1.43 -13.35
C THR A 497 -11.03 -1.65 -14.87
N GLN A 498 -10.29 -2.64 -15.39
CA GLN A 498 -10.26 -2.96 -16.81
C GLN A 498 -11.59 -3.61 -17.27
N ILE A 499 -12.17 -4.50 -16.47
CA ILE A 499 -13.50 -5.06 -16.74
C ILE A 499 -14.53 -3.91 -16.80
N GLY A 500 -14.44 -2.98 -15.85
CA GLY A 500 -15.30 -1.80 -15.79
C GLY A 500 -15.24 -0.89 -17.01
N SER A 501 -14.11 -0.86 -17.72
CA SER A 501 -13.95 -0.08 -18.96
C SER A 501 -14.75 -0.64 -20.15
N ARG A 502 -15.18 -1.90 -20.08
CA ARG A 502 -15.92 -2.62 -21.14
C ARG A 502 -15.28 -2.52 -22.53
N LEU A 503 -13.95 -2.46 -22.59
CA LEU A 503 -13.23 -2.46 -23.85
C LEU A 503 -13.45 -3.78 -24.59
N THR A 504 -13.57 -3.72 -25.90
CA THR A 504 -13.76 -4.86 -26.79
C THR A 504 -12.64 -4.97 -27.81
N GLY A 505 -12.33 -6.21 -28.26
CA GLY A 505 -11.26 -6.44 -29.25
C GLY A 505 -9.86 -6.26 -28.72
N VAL A 506 -9.65 -6.26 -27.41
CA VAL A 506 -8.37 -6.09 -26.73
C VAL A 506 -7.75 -7.45 -26.39
N LEU A 507 -6.43 -7.50 -26.40
CA LEU A 507 -5.66 -8.63 -25.88
C LEU A 507 -5.24 -8.33 -24.43
N TYR A 508 -5.79 -9.05 -23.47
CA TYR A 508 -5.38 -8.99 -22.07
C TYR A 508 -4.36 -10.06 -21.76
N VAL A 509 -3.26 -9.69 -21.12
CA VAL A 509 -2.25 -10.62 -20.61
C VAL A 509 -2.18 -10.50 -19.09
N LEU A 510 -2.53 -11.58 -18.39
CA LEU A 510 -2.62 -11.63 -16.93
C LEU A 510 -1.56 -12.59 -16.35
N ASP A 511 -0.95 -12.18 -15.24
CA ASP A 511 0.06 -12.95 -14.51
C ASP A 511 -0.52 -13.46 -13.21
N GLU A 512 -0.88 -14.74 -13.15
CA GLU A 512 -1.36 -15.47 -11.97
C GLU A 512 -2.44 -14.72 -11.17
N PRO A 513 -3.59 -14.37 -11.78
CA PRO A 513 -4.61 -13.56 -11.12
C PRO A 513 -5.30 -14.23 -9.92
N SER A 514 -5.20 -15.55 -9.77
CA SER A 514 -5.75 -16.34 -8.66
C SER A 514 -4.93 -16.25 -7.37
N ILE A 515 -3.76 -15.59 -7.38
CA ILE A 515 -2.86 -15.49 -6.22
C ILE A 515 -3.55 -14.92 -4.99
N GLY A 516 -3.36 -15.58 -3.83
CA GLY A 516 -3.89 -15.16 -2.54
C GLY A 516 -5.41 -15.25 -2.43
N LEU A 517 -6.07 -15.93 -3.38
CA LEU A 517 -7.49 -16.24 -3.31
C LEU A 517 -7.74 -17.58 -2.60
N HIS A 518 -8.77 -17.56 -1.76
CA HIS A 518 -9.37 -18.81 -1.30
C HIS A 518 -10.17 -19.46 -2.46
N GLN A 519 -10.25 -20.78 -2.49
CA GLN A 519 -10.94 -21.50 -3.57
C GLN A 519 -12.40 -21.06 -3.78
N ARG A 520 -13.07 -20.63 -2.71
CA ARG A 520 -14.42 -20.05 -2.78
C ARG A 520 -14.48 -18.82 -3.70
N ASP A 521 -13.47 -17.96 -3.63
CA ASP A 521 -13.48 -16.69 -4.37
C ASP A 521 -12.89 -16.85 -5.79
N ASN A 522 -12.16 -17.96 -6.04
CA ASN A 522 -11.55 -18.25 -7.34
C ASN A 522 -12.60 -18.41 -8.46
N GLN A 523 -13.73 -19.03 -8.16
CA GLN A 523 -14.81 -19.20 -9.15
C GLN A 523 -15.39 -17.86 -9.63
N LYS A 524 -15.48 -16.86 -8.75
CA LYS A 524 -15.91 -15.51 -9.13
C LYS A 524 -14.93 -14.86 -10.11
N LEU A 525 -13.65 -15.01 -9.84
CA LEU A 525 -12.59 -14.51 -10.73
C LEU A 525 -12.65 -15.19 -12.10
N ILE A 526 -12.80 -16.51 -12.15
CA ILE A 526 -12.95 -17.27 -13.41
C ILE A 526 -14.15 -16.74 -14.20
N ASN A 527 -15.30 -16.56 -13.54
CA ASN A 527 -16.49 -16.04 -14.19
C ASN A 527 -16.24 -14.63 -14.76
N SER A 528 -15.54 -13.76 -14.04
CA SER A 528 -15.19 -12.42 -14.53
C SER A 528 -14.28 -12.44 -15.76
N MET A 529 -13.33 -13.37 -15.81
CA MET A 529 -12.48 -13.58 -16.99
C MET A 529 -13.29 -14.11 -18.19
N LEU A 530 -14.25 -15.00 -17.95
CA LEU A 530 -15.14 -15.49 -18.99
C LEU A 530 -16.05 -14.37 -19.53
N GLU A 531 -16.58 -13.49 -18.66
CA GLU A 531 -17.32 -12.30 -19.06
C GLU A 531 -16.49 -11.37 -19.98
N MET A 532 -15.22 -11.12 -19.62
CA MET A 532 -14.30 -10.35 -20.47
C MET A 532 -14.10 -10.99 -21.83
N ARG A 533 -13.93 -12.31 -21.89
CA ARG A 533 -13.84 -13.07 -23.14
C ARG A 533 -15.09 -12.90 -23.97
N ASP A 534 -16.26 -13.02 -23.34
CA ASP A 534 -17.57 -12.96 -24.03
C ASP A 534 -17.90 -11.58 -24.59
N LEU A 535 -17.24 -10.52 -24.09
CA LEU A 535 -17.22 -9.19 -24.70
C LEU A 535 -16.40 -9.11 -26.01
N GLY A 536 -15.80 -10.19 -26.47
CA GLY A 536 -15.00 -10.27 -27.69
C GLY A 536 -13.53 -9.94 -27.48
N ASN A 537 -13.01 -10.15 -26.28
CA ASN A 537 -11.61 -9.97 -25.96
C ASN A 537 -10.84 -11.33 -25.99
N THR A 538 -9.55 -11.23 -26.24
CA THR A 538 -8.65 -12.38 -26.09
C THR A 538 -7.93 -12.27 -24.76
N LEU A 539 -7.99 -13.29 -23.92
CA LEU A 539 -7.29 -13.34 -22.64
C LEU A 539 -6.19 -14.39 -22.69
N ILE A 540 -4.97 -13.98 -22.41
CA ILE A 540 -3.83 -14.87 -22.16
C ILE A 540 -3.52 -14.79 -20.67
N VAL A 541 -3.61 -15.92 -19.98
CA VAL A 541 -3.43 -16.01 -18.53
C VAL A 541 -2.30 -16.97 -18.24
N VAL A 542 -1.25 -16.52 -17.58
CA VAL A 542 -0.23 -17.41 -16.99
C VAL A 542 -0.78 -17.90 -15.67
N GLU A 543 -1.03 -19.20 -15.55
CA GLU A 543 -1.69 -19.76 -14.37
C GLU A 543 -1.23 -21.18 -14.02
N HIS A 544 -1.42 -21.49 -12.73
CA HIS A 544 -1.14 -22.79 -12.13
C HIS A 544 -2.35 -23.41 -11.40
N ASP A 545 -3.42 -22.63 -11.27
CA ASP A 545 -4.64 -23.07 -10.61
C ASP A 545 -5.41 -24.08 -11.49
N THR A 546 -5.79 -25.20 -10.90
CA THR A 546 -6.47 -26.30 -11.59
C THR A 546 -7.83 -25.88 -12.15
N ASP A 547 -8.63 -25.14 -11.38
CA ASP A 547 -9.97 -24.73 -11.79
C ASP A 547 -9.92 -23.75 -12.96
N THR A 548 -8.96 -22.83 -12.95
CA THR A 548 -8.73 -21.88 -14.05
C THR A 548 -8.24 -22.60 -15.32
N MET A 549 -7.35 -23.58 -15.18
CA MET A 549 -6.90 -24.39 -16.32
C MET A 549 -8.04 -25.20 -16.96
N LEU A 550 -8.90 -25.81 -16.14
CA LEU A 550 -10.05 -26.57 -16.61
C LEU A 550 -11.15 -25.70 -17.23
N ALA A 551 -11.28 -24.44 -16.78
CA ALA A 551 -12.24 -23.49 -17.33
C ALA A 551 -11.78 -22.80 -18.62
N SER A 552 -10.52 -22.99 -19.02
CA SER A 552 -9.98 -22.37 -20.22
C SER A 552 -10.53 -22.96 -21.51
N ASP A 553 -10.65 -22.13 -22.56
CA ASP A 553 -10.97 -22.59 -23.91
C ASP A 553 -9.77 -23.25 -24.60
N TYR A 554 -8.56 -22.82 -24.22
CA TYR A 554 -7.31 -23.27 -24.83
C TYR A 554 -6.19 -23.27 -23.80
N LEU A 555 -5.53 -24.40 -23.66
CA LEU A 555 -4.45 -24.61 -22.71
C LEU A 555 -3.13 -24.82 -23.45
N VAL A 556 -2.06 -24.15 -23.02
CA VAL A 556 -0.71 -24.29 -23.56
C VAL A 556 0.22 -24.69 -22.44
N ASP A 557 0.77 -25.89 -22.50
CA ASP A 557 1.76 -26.40 -21.54
C ASP A 557 3.16 -26.20 -22.08
N ILE A 558 3.96 -25.40 -21.36
CA ILE A 558 5.32 -25.00 -21.74
C ILE A 558 6.33 -25.72 -20.83
N GLY A 559 7.27 -26.44 -21.47
CA GLY A 559 8.21 -27.26 -20.71
C GLY A 559 9.28 -27.89 -21.63
N PRO A 560 9.64 -29.15 -21.34
CA PRO A 560 9.18 -30.02 -20.24
C PRO A 560 9.75 -29.68 -18.87
N GLY A 561 10.86 -28.93 -18.79
CA GLY A 561 11.54 -28.55 -17.56
C GLY A 561 11.70 -27.04 -17.43
N ALA A 562 12.57 -26.61 -16.52
CA ALA A 562 12.94 -25.22 -16.27
C ALA A 562 14.22 -24.83 -17.02
N GLY A 563 14.44 -23.53 -17.23
CA GLY A 563 15.70 -23.00 -17.76
C GLY A 563 16.08 -23.60 -19.12
N LEU A 564 17.23 -24.24 -19.20
CA LEU A 564 17.74 -24.88 -20.42
C LEU A 564 16.88 -26.04 -20.89
N HIS A 565 16.20 -26.71 -19.97
CA HIS A 565 15.33 -27.86 -20.23
C HIS A 565 13.89 -27.46 -20.56
N GLY A 566 13.58 -26.15 -20.52
CA GLY A 566 12.29 -25.56 -20.85
C GLY A 566 12.26 -24.97 -22.27
N GLY A 567 11.32 -24.08 -22.48
CA GLY A 567 11.22 -23.27 -23.70
C GLY A 567 10.62 -23.96 -24.91
N ASN A 568 9.93 -25.10 -24.77
CA ASN A 568 9.21 -25.79 -25.83
C ASN A 568 7.70 -25.87 -25.50
N ILE A 569 6.86 -25.96 -26.52
CA ILE A 569 5.45 -26.31 -26.35
C ILE A 569 5.36 -27.84 -26.22
N VAL A 570 4.96 -28.33 -25.05
CA VAL A 570 4.81 -29.77 -24.77
C VAL A 570 3.44 -30.26 -25.21
N ALA A 571 2.40 -29.48 -24.92
CA ALA A 571 1.02 -29.77 -25.32
C ALA A 571 0.27 -28.45 -25.54
N LYS A 572 -0.71 -28.46 -26.44
CA LYS A 572 -1.62 -27.38 -26.72
C LYS A 572 -2.96 -27.92 -27.22
N GLY A 573 -4.03 -27.23 -26.91
CA GLY A 573 -5.39 -27.58 -27.31
C GLY A 573 -6.38 -27.29 -26.19
N THR A 574 -7.52 -27.96 -26.21
CA THR A 574 -8.47 -27.92 -25.10
C THR A 574 -7.85 -28.57 -23.83
N PRO A 575 -8.33 -28.28 -22.62
CA PRO A 575 -7.87 -28.99 -21.42
C PRO A 575 -7.90 -30.51 -21.56
N GLU A 576 -8.95 -31.10 -22.18
CA GLU A 576 -9.09 -32.52 -22.39
C GLU A 576 -8.02 -33.10 -23.34
N GLU A 577 -7.61 -32.34 -24.34
CA GLU A 577 -6.54 -32.74 -25.28
C GLU A 577 -5.18 -32.73 -24.55
N VAL A 578 -4.90 -31.71 -23.72
CA VAL A 578 -3.69 -31.66 -22.92
C VAL A 578 -3.64 -32.77 -21.88
N MET A 579 -4.77 -33.11 -21.25
CA MET A 579 -4.89 -34.24 -20.29
C MET A 579 -4.60 -35.59 -20.91
N LYS A 580 -4.83 -35.77 -22.20
CA LYS A 580 -4.52 -37.01 -22.93
C LYS A 580 -3.01 -37.13 -23.30
N ASN A 581 -2.27 -36.04 -23.27
CA ASN A 581 -0.85 -36.03 -23.64
C ASN A 581 0.01 -36.52 -22.46
N GLU A 582 0.56 -37.73 -22.55
CA GLU A 582 1.40 -38.32 -21.51
C GLU A 582 2.71 -37.57 -21.23
N ASN A 583 3.21 -36.81 -22.21
CA ASN A 583 4.40 -35.97 -22.05
C ASN A 583 4.13 -34.70 -21.27
N SER A 584 2.88 -34.28 -21.16
CA SER A 584 2.47 -33.11 -20.39
C SER A 584 2.48 -33.41 -18.88
N LEU A 585 3.37 -32.78 -18.15
CA LEU A 585 3.41 -32.86 -16.70
C LEU A 585 2.13 -32.30 -16.08
N THR A 586 1.68 -31.15 -16.61
CA THR A 586 0.39 -30.54 -16.23
C THR A 586 -0.77 -31.49 -16.47
N GLY A 587 -0.83 -32.15 -17.64
CA GLY A 587 -1.87 -33.12 -17.97
C GLY A 587 -1.89 -34.29 -16.99
N ARG A 588 -0.72 -34.76 -16.54
CA ARG A 588 -0.64 -35.86 -15.55
C ARG A 588 -1.18 -35.43 -14.17
N TYR A 589 -0.97 -34.19 -13.76
CA TYR A 589 -1.53 -33.65 -12.51
C TYR A 589 -3.04 -33.44 -12.64
N LEU A 590 -3.52 -32.88 -13.76
CA LEU A 590 -4.95 -32.65 -14.01
C LEU A 590 -5.75 -33.99 -14.05
N THR A 591 -5.15 -35.08 -14.57
CA THR A 591 -5.78 -36.41 -14.59
C THR A 591 -5.63 -37.17 -13.27
N GLY A 592 -4.88 -36.63 -12.30
CA GLY A 592 -4.60 -37.35 -11.04
C GLY A 592 -3.61 -38.52 -11.15
N LYS A 593 -3.00 -38.75 -12.34
CA LYS A 593 -1.91 -39.75 -12.52
C LYS A 593 -0.70 -39.39 -11.64
N GLU A 594 -0.43 -38.08 -11.48
CA GLU A 594 0.49 -37.56 -10.46
C GLU A 594 -0.28 -36.70 -9.46
N LYS A 595 0.05 -36.81 -8.19
CA LYS A 595 -0.56 -36.05 -7.09
C LYS A 595 0.42 -35.86 -5.92
N ILE A 596 0.10 -34.94 -5.04
CA ILE A 596 0.74 -34.81 -3.74
C ILE A 596 -0.06 -35.71 -2.78
N GLU A 597 0.62 -36.69 -2.20
CA GLU A 597 -0.02 -37.68 -1.32
C GLU A 597 -0.34 -37.07 0.05
N VAL A 598 -1.45 -37.47 0.63
CA VAL A 598 -1.83 -37.15 2.01
C VAL A 598 -0.99 -38.00 2.96
N PRO A 599 -0.34 -37.48 3.98
CA PRO A 599 0.43 -38.26 4.94
C PRO A 599 -0.45 -39.25 5.69
N SER A 600 -0.01 -40.51 5.77
CA SER A 600 -0.74 -41.57 6.49
C SER A 600 -0.81 -41.34 8.00
N LYS A 601 0.11 -40.57 8.56
CA LYS A 601 0.16 -40.21 9.98
C LYS A 601 0.54 -38.74 10.15
N ARG A 602 -0.18 -38.02 11.02
CA ARG A 602 0.17 -36.65 11.40
C ARG A 602 1.16 -36.66 12.56
N ARG A 603 2.10 -35.69 12.57
CA ARG A 603 3.07 -35.54 13.66
C ARG A 603 2.37 -35.09 14.95
N LYS A 604 2.74 -35.67 16.07
CA LYS A 604 2.19 -35.29 17.40
C LYS A 604 2.78 -33.99 17.93
N GLY A 605 3.93 -33.54 17.38
CA GLY A 605 4.70 -32.42 17.91
C GLY A 605 5.42 -32.77 19.22
N ASN A 606 5.99 -31.76 19.85
CA ASN A 606 6.77 -31.91 21.09
C ASN A 606 5.96 -31.62 22.37
N GLY A 607 4.65 -31.45 22.27
CA GLY A 607 3.75 -31.18 23.41
C GLY A 607 3.76 -29.72 23.90
N LYS A 608 4.64 -28.86 23.37
CA LYS A 608 4.74 -27.45 23.71
C LYS A 608 3.98 -26.60 22.69
N PHE A 609 3.64 -25.38 23.05
CA PHE A 609 2.93 -24.45 22.17
C PHE A 609 3.30 -22.99 22.48
N ILE A 610 3.13 -22.11 21.50
CA ILE A 610 3.04 -20.66 21.68
C ILE A 610 1.56 -20.30 21.72
N GLU A 611 1.13 -19.53 22.72
CA GLU A 611 -0.25 -19.06 22.83
C GLU A 611 -0.30 -17.53 22.77
N ILE A 612 -0.99 -16.99 21.79
CA ILE A 612 -1.32 -15.57 21.67
C ILE A 612 -2.72 -15.36 22.23
N LYS A 613 -2.84 -14.49 23.23
CA LYS A 613 -4.12 -14.16 23.86
C LYS A 613 -4.55 -12.74 23.55
N GLY A 614 -5.83 -12.58 23.24
CA GLY A 614 -6.43 -11.27 23.05
C GLY A 614 -5.94 -10.53 21.83
N ALA A 615 -5.68 -11.23 20.72
CA ALA A 615 -5.28 -10.61 19.46
C ALA A 615 -6.42 -9.73 18.90
N LYS A 616 -6.11 -8.44 18.66
CA LYS A 616 -7.09 -7.42 18.25
C LYS A 616 -6.62 -6.55 17.08
N GLU A 617 -5.51 -6.89 16.46
CA GLU A 617 -4.97 -6.09 15.36
C GLU A 617 -5.88 -6.16 14.13
N ASN A 618 -6.10 -5.02 13.49
CA ASN A 618 -6.97 -4.85 12.33
C ASN A 618 -8.39 -5.42 12.62
N ASN A 619 -8.82 -6.44 11.86
CA ASN A 619 -10.13 -7.05 11.99
C ASN A 619 -10.21 -8.18 13.03
N LEU A 620 -9.13 -8.52 13.72
CA LEU A 620 -9.13 -9.61 14.71
C LEU A 620 -10.01 -9.28 15.93
N LYS A 621 -10.92 -10.19 16.28
CA LYS A 621 -11.96 -10.01 17.30
C LYS A 621 -11.56 -10.58 18.68
N ASN A 622 -10.43 -10.11 19.25
CA ASN A 622 -9.96 -10.50 20.57
C ASN A 622 -9.78 -12.01 20.70
N ILE A 623 -9.15 -12.63 19.70
CA ILE A 623 -9.01 -14.09 19.62
C ILE A 623 -7.84 -14.62 20.44
N ASN A 624 -7.97 -15.88 20.87
CA ASN A 624 -6.90 -16.64 21.51
C ASN A 624 -6.52 -17.79 20.58
N VAL A 625 -5.23 -17.91 20.28
CA VAL A 625 -4.72 -18.90 19.33
C VAL A 625 -3.50 -19.62 19.88
N LYS A 626 -3.48 -20.96 19.75
CA LYS A 626 -2.36 -21.82 20.10
C LYS A 626 -1.67 -22.35 18.88
N PHE A 627 -0.35 -22.22 18.82
CA PHE A 627 0.54 -22.76 17.79
C PHE A 627 1.34 -23.92 18.40
N PRO A 628 0.95 -25.19 18.14
CA PRO A 628 1.68 -26.36 18.67
C PRO A 628 3.06 -26.46 18.01
N LEU A 629 4.11 -26.65 18.81
CA LEU A 629 5.49 -26.68 18.33
C LEU A 629 5.92 -28.07 17.80
N GLY A 630 6.91 -28.08 16.90
CA GLY A 630 7.38 -29.28 16.23
C GLY A 630 6.38 -29.86 15.23
N LYS A 631 5.57 -28.99 14.60
CA LYS A 631 4.57 -29.35 13.61
C LYS A 631 4.65 -28.47 12.37
N PHE A 632 4.10 -28.98 11.29
CA PHE A 632 3.76 -28.21 10.10
C PHE A 632 2.35 -27.62 10.27
N ILE A 633 2.25 -26.32 10.46
CA ILE A 633 1.01 -25.59 10.76
C ILE A 633 0.62 -24.75 9.56
N CYS A 634 -0.62 -24.92 9.06
CA CYS A 634 -1.20 -24.02 8.07
C CYS A 634 -2.20 -23.05 8.75
N VAL A 635 -2.06 -21.76 8.48
CA VAL A 635 -3.06 -20.74 8.83
C VAL A 635 -3.86 -20.45 7.58
N THR A 636 -5.14 -20.80 7.61
CA THR A 636 -6.03 -20.81 6.45
C THR A 636 -7.23 -19.88 6.66
N GLY A 637 -8.06 -19.74 5.67
CA GLY A 637 -9.30 -18.96 5.67
C GLY A 637 -9.42 -18.05 4.46
N VAL A 638 -10.59 -17.45 4.26
CA VAL A 638 -10.87 -16.58 3.12
C VAL A 638 -9.96 -15.35 3.07
N SER A 639 -9.88 -14.70 1.91
CA SER A 639 -9.11 -13.46 1.76
C SER A 639 -9.63 -12.39 2.72
N GLY A 640 -8.73 -11.67 3.41
CA GLY A 640 -9.10 -10.65 4.41
C GLY A 640 -9.61 -11.19 5.76
N SER A 641 -9.52 -12.49 6.05
CA SER A 641 -9.98 -13.08 7.33
C SER A 641 -9.09 -12.77 8.55
N GLY A 642 -7.92 -12.13 8.34
CA GLY A 642 -7.01 -11.73 9.43
C GLY A 642 -5.76 -12.60 9.58
N LYS A 643 -5.45 -13.50 8.64
CA LYS A 643 -4.28 -14.41 8.68
C LYS A 643 -2.96 -13.66 8.86
N SER A 644 -2.67 -12.70 8.00
CA SER A 644 -1.43 -11.91 8.06
C SER A 644 -1.38 -11.02 9.31
N SER A 645 -2.52 -10.51 9.79
CA SER A 645 -2.60 -9.77 11.07
C SER A 645 -2.21 -10.63 12.25
N LEU A 646 -2.66 -11.90 12.28
CA LEU A 646 -2.31 -12.84 13.35
C LEU A 646 -0.84 -13.29 13.28
N VAL A 647 -0.38 -13.67 12.09
CA VAL A 647 0.92 -14.33 11.92
C VAL A 647 2.04 -13.31 11.75
N ASN A 648 1.91 -12.36 10.81
CA ASN A 648 2.99 -11.41 10.49
C ASN A 648 3.03 -10.24 11.47
N GLU A 649 1.86 -9.63 11.77
CA GLU A 649 1.83 -8.44 12.62
C GLU A 649 1.92 -8.77 14.13
N ILE A 650 1.44 -9.92 14.57
CA ILE A 650 1.47 -10.28 15.99
C ILE A 650 2.52 -11.37 16.24
N LEU A 651 2.34 -12.60 15.76
CA LEU A 651 3.20 -13.74 16.13
C LEU A 651 4.68 -13.49 15.79
N SER A 652 4.97 -13.13 14.53
CA SER A 652 6.35 -12.90 14.07
C SER A 652 7.03 -11.80 14.87
N LYS A 653 6.37 -10.62 15.02
CA LYS A 653 6.95 -9.48 15.73
C LYS A 653 7.09 -9.72 17.23
N VAL A 654 6.11 -10.37 17.87
CA VAL A 654 6.18 -10.70 19.30
C VAL A 654 7.34 -11.64 19.59
N VAL A 655 7.51 -12.71 18.80
CA VAL A 655 8.62 -13.64 18.97
C VAL A 655 9.97 -12.97 18.66
N ALA A 656 10.07 -12.19 17.58
CA ALA A 656 11.29 -11.47 17.22
C ALA A 656 11.71 -10.45 18.30
N ASN A 657 10.77 -9.69 18.86
CA ASN A 657 11.04 -8.72 19.92
C ASN A 657 11.57 -9.40 21.19
N ASN A 658 11.01 -10.55 21.56
CA ASN A 658 11.48 -11.29 22.72
C ASN A 658 12.88 -11.88 22.52
N LEU A 659 13.17 -12.43 21.33
CA LEU A 659 14.44 -13.09 21.06
C LEU A 659 15.58 -12.10 20.73
N TYR A 660 15.30 -11.08 19.92
CA TYR A 660 16.32 -10.22 19.32
C TYR A 660 16.29 -8.77 19.80
N LYS A 661 15.36 -8.43 20.71
CA LYS A 661 15.12 -7.03 21.16
C LYS A 661 14.94 -6.07 19.96
N VAL A 662 14.31 -6.58 18.89
CA VAL A 662 13.97 -5.78 17.70
C VAL A 662 12.95 -4.71 18.11
N LYS A 663 13.05 -3.50 17.52
CA LYS A 663 12.21 -2.36 17.89
C LYS A 663 10.94 -2.24 17.05
N GLU A 664 10.45 -3.33 16.48
CA GLU A 664 9.20 -3.31 15.72
C GLU A 664 8.01 -3.43 16.67
N LYS A 665 7.06 -2.50 16.53
CA LYS A 665 5.84 -2.54 17.35
C LYS A 665 4.95 -3.68 16.86
N PRO A 666 4.63 -4.69 17.70
CA PRO A 666 3.69 -5.73 17.33
C PRO A 666 2.27 -5.18 17.27
N GLY A 667 1.40 -5.85 16.51
CA GLY A 667 -0.03 -5.55 16.50
C GLY A 667 -0.66 -5.72 17.90
N LEU A 668 -1.87 -5.24 18.06
CA LEU A 668 -2.57 -5.23 19.35
C LEU A 668 -2.89 -6.66 19.85
N TYR A 669 -2.36 -7.02 21.01
CA TYR A 669 -2.62 -8.28 21.71
C TYR A 669 -2.55 -8.08 23.24
N LYS A 670 -3.05 -9.03 24.00
CA LYS A 670 -3.04 -8.94 25.47
C LYS A 670 -1.80 -9.58 26.10
N SER A 671 -1.47 -10.81 25.71
CA SER A 671 -0.29 -11.53 26.22
C SER A 671 0.11 -12.67 25.27
N ALA A 672 1.37 -13.08 25.36
CA ALA A 672 1.93 -14.22 24.65
C ALA A 672 2.66 -15.13 25.64
N LEU A 673 2.47 -16.43 25.51
CA LEU A 673 3.02 -17.46 26.38
C LEU A 673 3.78 -18.49 25.54
N GLY A 674 4.80 -19.14 26.12
CA GLY A 674 5.52 -20.25 25.47
C GLY A 674 6.63 -19.81 24.52
N ILE A 675 6.97 -18.52 24.46
CA ILE A 675 8.04 -17.98 23.58
C ILE A 675 9.41 -18.52 24.00
N GLU A 676 9.60 -18.80 25.28
CA GLU A 676 10.82 -19.40 25.85
C GLU A 676 11.18 -20.77 25.24
N ASN A 677 10.25 -21.41 24.55
CA ASN A 677 10.49 -22.69 23.88
C ASN A 677 11.13 -22.52 22.50
N ILE A 678 11.28 -21.28 22.01
CA ILE A 678 11.86 -20.94 20.73
C ILE A 678 13.20 -20.21 20.96
N ASP A 679 14.21 -20.54 20.18
CA ASP A 679 15.52 -19.90 20.20
C ASP A 679 15.76 -19.01 18.97
N LYS A 680 14.97 -19.20 17.91
CA LYS A 680 15.11 -18.48 16.65
C LYS A 680 13.79 -18.35 15.92
N VAL A 681 13.51 -17.16 15.36
CA VAL A 681 12.45 -16.94 14.37
C VAL A 681 13.04 -16.62 13.02
N VAL A 682 12.46 -17.19 11.98
CA VAL A 682 12.83 -16.99 10.58
C VAL A 682 11.59 -16.58 9.83
N ASP A 683 11.51 -15.32 9.45
CA ASP A 683 10.42 -14.75 8.65
C ASP A 683 10.81 -14.78 7.17
N ILE A 684 10.05 -15.51 6.39
CA ILE A 684 10.24 -15.67 4.94
C ILE A 684 9.07 -15.03 4.21
N SER A 685 9.15 -13.73 4.04
CA SER A 685 8.20 -12.93 3.29
C SER A 685 8.52 -12.89 1.79
N GLN A 686 7.54 -12.54 0.97
CA GLN A 686 7.69 -12.33 -0.48
C GLN A 686 8.43 -11.02 -0.84
N ASN A 687 8.80 -10.20 0.15
CA ASN A 687 9.56 -8.98 -0.09
C ASN A 687 10.86 -9.26 -0.83
N PRO A 688 11.31 -8.38 -1.73
CA PRO A 688 12.57 -8.55 -2.45
C PRO A 688 13.75 -8.76 -1.50
N ILE A 689 14.75 -9.57 -1.94
CA ILE A 689 15.99 -9.81 -1.18
C ILE A 689 16.92 -8.58 -1.12
N GLY A 690 16.57 -7.51 -1.79
CA GLY A 690 17.26 -6.22 -1.77
C GLY A 690 16.56 -5.20 -2.67
N ARG A 691 16.82 -3.92 -2.43
CA ARG A 691 16.17 -2.79 -3.12
C ARG A 691 16.96 -2.28 -4.33
N THR A 692 18.20 -2.72 -4.51
CA THR A 692 19.12 -2.23 -5.54
C THR A 692 19.48 -3.33 -6.53
N PRO A 693 19.84 -2.99 -7.77
CA PRO A 693 20.33 -3.96 -8.77
C PRO A 693 21.58 -4.74 -8.33
N ARG A 694 22.34 -4.27 -7.33
CA ARG A 694 23.50 -4.96 -6.75
C ARG A 694 23.15 -6.17 -5.92
N SER A 695 21.97 -6.20 -5.31
CA SER A 695 21.48 -7.36 -4.59
C SER A 695 21.11 -8.45 -5.59
N ASN A 696 21.61 -9.65 -5.38
CA ASN A 696 21.34 -10.81 -6.23
C ASN A 696 21.38 -12.12 -5.41
N PRO A 697 20.88 -13.24 -5.95
CA PRO A 697 20.88 -14.53 -5.24
C PRO A 697 22.24 -14.94 -4.72
N ALA A 698 23.30 -14.81 -5.50
CA ALA A 698 24.64 -15.23 -5.11
C ALA A 698 25.19 -14.45 -3.91
N THR A 699 24.96 -13.14 -3.84
CA THR A 699 25.36 -12.32 -2.69
C THR A 699 24.50 -12.59 -1.47
N TYR A 700 23.20 -12.79 -1.66
CA TYR A 700 22.27 -13.01 -0.56
C TYR A 700 22.51 -14.32 0.18
N VAL A 701 22.71 -15.43 -0.55
CA VAL A 701 23.03 -16.73 0.06
C VAL A 701 24.50 -16.85 0.46
N GLY A 702 25.34 -15.87 0.13
CA GLY A 702 26.76 -15.83 0.50
C GLY A 702 27.65 -16.78 -0.31
N VAL A 703 27.17 -17.30 -1.44
CA VAL A 703 28.02 -18.12 -2.34
C VAL A 703 29.00 -17.27 -3.14
N PHE A 704 28.65 -15.99 -3.37
CA PHE A 704 29.52 -15.08 -4.10
C PHE A 704 30.86 -14.80 -3.40
N ASP A 705 30.86 -14.85 -2.06
CA ASP A 705 32.09 -14.71 -1.27
C ASP A 705 33.06 -15.85 -1.51
N ASP A 706 32.57 -17.10 -1.58
CA ASP A 706 33.36 -18.26 -1.88
C ASP A 706 33.82 -18.27 -3.34
N ILE A 707 32.99 -17.80 -4.28
CA ILE A 707 33.37 -17.66 -5.71
C ILE A 707 34.48 -16.64 -5.86
N ARG A 708 34.42 -15.49 -5.17
CA ARG A 708 35.51 -14.50 -5.19
C ARG A 708 36.81 -15.07 -4.66
N ASP A 709 36.76 -15.91 -3.62
CA ASP A 709 37.94 -16.61 -3.10
C ASP A 709 38.57 -17.54 -4.17
N VAL A 710 37.77 -18.24 -4.97
CA VAL A 710 38.27 -19.07 -6.09
C VAL A 710 39.03 -18.24 -7.12
N PHE A 711 38.49 -17.05 -7.48
CA PHE A 711 39.17 -16.16 -8.43
C PHE A 711 40.49 -15.61 -7.90
N THR A 712 40.63 -15.34 -6.59
CA THR A 712 41.90 -14.90 -6.00
C THR A 712 42.97 -15.98 -6.07
N GLN A 713 42.58 -17.25 -6.11
CA GLN A 713 43.55 -18.37 -6.21
C GLN A 713 44.06 -18.61 -7.62
N THR A 714 43.53 -17.97 -8.65
CA THR A 714 44.02 -18.09 -10.02
C THR A 714 45.45 -17.54 -10.15
N LYS A 715 46.24 -18.14 -11.06
CA LYS A 715 47.64 -17.72 -11.29
C LYS A 715 47.73 -16.24 -11.65
N GLU A 716 46.86 -15.77 -12.52
CA GLU A 716 46.82 -14.40 -13.03
C GLU A 716 46.48 -13.39 -11.93
N ALA A 717 45.51 -13.71 -11.05
CA ALA A 717 45.16 -12.86 -9.91
C ALA A 717 46.33 -12.74 -8.92
N LYS A 718 47.01 -13.84 -8.62
CA LYS A 718 48.19 -13.85 -7.74
C LYS A 718 49.33 -13.02 -8.32
N ILE A 719 49.64 -13.13 -9.63
CA ILE A 719 50.68 -12.36 -10.31
C ILE A 719 50.38 -10.85 -10.23
N LYS A 720 49.08 -10.46 -10.38
CA LYS A 720 48.66 -9.06 -10.33
C LYS A 720 48.42 -8.54 -8.91
N GLY A 721 48.56 -9.37 -7.88
CA GLY A 721 48.34 -9.01 -6.49
C GLY A 721 46.86 -8.68 -6.19
N TYR A 722 45.90 -9.30 -6.89
CA TYR A 722 44.49 -9.06 -6.73
C TYR A 722 43.95 -9.85 -5.55
N ASP A 723 43.35 -9.14 -4.63
CA ASP A 723 42.66 -9.66 -3.44
C ASP A 723 41.18 -9.89 -3.70
N LYS A 724 40.45 -10.37 -2.70
CA LYS A 724 39.01 -10.64 -2.75
C LYS A 724 38.19 -9.40 -3.06
N SER A 725 38.64 -8.21 -2.64
CA SER A 725 37.94 -6.95 -2.86
C SER A 725 37.87 -6.56 -4.34
N ARG A 726 38.91 -6.93 -5.11
CA ARG A 726 39.00 -6.69 -6.56
C ARG A 726 37.85 -7.32 -7.35
N PHE A 727 37.34 -8.47 -6.90
CA PHE A 727 36.26 -9.21 -7.53
C PHE A 727 34.88 -8.83 -6.98
N SER A 728 34.78 -7.75 -6.19
CA SER A 728 33.54 -7.21 -5.69
C SER A 728 33.05 -6.04 -6.55
N PHE A 729 31.82 -6.10 -7.02
CA PHE A 729 31.18 -4.96 -7.71
C PHE A 729 30.68 -3.87 -6.73
N ASN A 730 30.76 -4.10 -5.42
CA ASN A 730 30.39 -3.11 -4.40
C ASN A 730 31.57 -2.22 -3.96
N VAL A 731 32.81 -2.65 -4.19
CA VAL A 731 34.01 -2.00 -3.70
C VAL A 731 34.76 -1.31 -4.85
N LYS A 732 35.31 -0.14 -4.59
CA LYS A 732 36.18 0.59 -5.54
C LYS A 732 37.42 -0.24 -5.89
N GLY A 733 37.85 -0.18 -7.16
CA GLY A 733 39.04 -0.87 -7.67
C GLY A 733 38.74 -1.90 -8.73
N GLY A 734 37.74 -2.81 -8.52
CA GLY A 734 37.35 -3.81 -9.49
C GLY A 734 36.07 -3.50 -10.26
N ARG A 735 35.21 -2.67 -9.70
CA ARG A 735 33.95 -2.31 -10.31
C ARG A 735 34.06 -1.27 -11.42
N CYS A 736 33.04 -1.17 -12.25
CA CYS A 736 32.87 -0.02 -13.15
C CYS A 736 32.53 1.22 -12.36
N GLU A 737 33.31 2.28 -12.46
CA GLU A 737 33.08 3.52 -11.71
C GLU A 737 31.98 4.41 -12.36
N ALA A 738 31.60 4.18 -13.62
CA ALA A 738 30.53 4.91 -14.28
C ALA A 738 29.12 4.52 -13.74
N CYS A 739 28.91 3.24 -13.41
CA CYS A 739 27.66 2.74 -12.82
C CYS A 739 27.84 2.29 -11.35
N PHE A 740 29.00 2.50 -10.76
CA PHE A 740 29.32 2.08 -9.40
C PHE A 740 29.06 0.60 -9.10
N GLY A 741 29.13 -0.26 -10.12
CA GLY A 741 28.89 -1.69 -10.02
C GLY A 741 27.42 -2.11 -10.18
N ASP A 742 26.51 -1.20 -10.48
CA ASP A 742 25.09 -1.54 -10.72
C ASP A 742 24.92 -2.30 -12.06
N GLY A 743 25.78 -2.07 -13.04
CA GLY A 743 25.66 -2.57 -14.41
C GLY A 743 24.63 -1.81 -15.24
N VAL A 744 23.77 -1.05 -14.59
CA VAL A 744 22.71 -0.26 -15.21
C VAL A 744 22.72 1.17 -14.68
N LYS A 745 22.16 2.09 -15.44
CA LYS A 745 21.84 3.46 -15.01
C LYS A 745 20.34 3.55 -14.82
N LYS A 746 19.91 4.04 -13.67
CA LYS A 746 18.52 4.34 -13.36
C LYS A 746 18.17 5.69 -13.95
N ILE A 747 17.12 5.75 -14.76
CA ILE A 747 16.52 6.97 -15.26
C ILE A 747 15.22 7.15 -14.51
N GLU A 748 15.16 8.16 -13.63
CA GLU A 748 13.96 8.46 -12.85
C GLU A 748 12.94 9.18 -13.71
N MET A 749 11.76 8.59 -13.81
CA MET A 749 10.63 9.12 -14.56
C MET A 749 9.57 9.62 -13.57
N HIS A 750 9.33 10.94 -13.51
CA HIS A 750 8.45 11.53 -12.50
C HIS A 750 7.01 11.01 -12.49
N PHE A 751 6.50 10.52 -13.62
CA PHE A 751 5.11 10.04 -13.78
C PHE A 751 4.99 8.58 -14.25
N LEU A 752 6.10 7.94 -14.58
CA LEU A 752 6.18 6.57 -15.09
C LEU A 752 7.12 5.74 -14.19
N PRO A 753 7.07 4.40 -14.26
CA PRO A 753 8.07 3.56 -13.60
C PRO A 753 9.49 3.90 -14.04
N ASP A 754 10.43 3.85 -13.11
CA ASP A 754 11.85 4.07 -13.40
C ASP A 754 12.37 3.11 -14.46
N VAL A 755 13.14 3.63 -15.42
CA VAL A 755 13.75 2.85 -16.49
C VAL A 755 15.20 2.55 -16.16
N TYR A 756 15.61 1.29 -16.33
CA TYR A 756 16.98 0.83 -16.13
C TYR A 756 17.62 0.54 -17.49
N VAL A 757 18.67 1.29 -17.84
CA VAL A 757 19.40 1.15 -19.11
C VAL A 757 20.78 0.57 -18.82
N PRO A 758 21.28 -0.40 -19.62
CA PRO A 758 22.64 -0.91 -19.48
C PRO A 758 23.69 0.21 -19.47
N CYS A 759 24.67 0.10 -18.61
CA CYS A 759 25.75 1.08 -18.53
C CYS A 759 26.58 1.06 -19.81
N GLU A 760 26.68 2.18 -20.51
CA GLU A 760 27.42 2.32 -21.76
C GLU A 760 28.91 2.01 -21.64
N VAL A 761 29.52 2.27 -20.47
CA VAL A 761 30.96 2.08 -20.23
C VAL A 761 31.30 0.61 -20.02
N CYS A 762 30.53 -0.14 -19.25
CA CYS A 762 30.80 -1.55 -18.98
C CYS A 762 29.90 -2.50 -19.78
N GLY A 763 28.94 -2.01 -20.57
CA GLY A 763 28.00 -2.85 -21.30
C GLY A 763 27.19 -3.78 -20.40
N GLY A 764 26.87 -3.36 -19.16
CA GLY A 764 26.13 -4.20 -18.20
C GLY A 764 26.99 -5.12 -17.33
N THR A 765 28.28 -5.28 -17.60
CA THR A 765 29.16 -6.27 -16.94
C THR A 765 29.53 -5.94 -15.49
N ARG A 766 29.20 -4.74 -14.96
CA ARG A 766 29.48 -4.27 -13.58
C ARG A 766 30.94 -4.04 -13.23
N TYR A 767 31.89 -4.61 -13.96
CA TYR A 767 33.31 -4.59 -13.67
C TYR A 767 34.13 -3.80 -14.71
N ASN A 768 35.35 -3.44 -14.34
CA ASN A 768 36.31 -2.88 -15.27
C ASN A 768 36.99 -4.00 -16.10
N LYS A 769 37.59 -3.63 -17.22
CA LYS A 769 38.24 -4.58 -18.16
C LYS A 769 39.35 -5.39 -17.52
N GLU A 770 40.08 -4.82 -16.59
CA GLU A 770 41.19 -5.48 -15.90
C GLU A 770 40.74 -6.62 -15.00
N THR A 771 39.62 -6.44 -14.26
CA THR A 771 39.01 -7.50 -13.45
C THR A 771 38.44 -8.61 -14.34
N LEU A 772 37.81 -8.26 -15.47
CA LEU A 772 37.27 -9.22 -16.43
C LEU A 772 38.35 -10.01 -17.16
N SER A 773 39.62 -9.54 -17.19
CA SER A 773 40.70 -10.29 -17.79
C SER A 773 41.08 -11.56 -17.01
N ILE A 774 40.74 -11.63 -15.71
CA ILE A 774 41.00 -12.80 -14.86
C ILE A 774 39.97 -13.88 -15.13
N LYS A 775 40.46 -15.09 -15.45
CA LYS A 775 39.58 -16.22 -15.79
C LYS A 775 39.85 -17.45 -14.91
N TYR A 776 38.74 -18.12 -14.53
CA TYR A 776 38.78 -19.44 -13.92
C TYR A 776 38.05 -20.43 -14.86
N LYS A 777 38.72 -21.52 -15.25
CA LYS A 777 38.22 -22.46 -16.27
C LYS A 777 37.68 -21.77 -17.55
N GLY A 778 38.37 -20.70 -18.01
CA GLY A 778 38.00 -19.94 -19.21
C GLY A 778 36.88 -18.90 -19.05
N LYS A 779 36.25 -18.80 -17.88
CA LYS A 779 35.18 -17.86 -17.56
C LYS A 779 35.65 -16.77 -16.62
N ASN A 780 35.26 -15.52 -16.86
CA ASN A 780 35.51 -14.40 -15.96
C ASN A 780 34.42 -14.31 -14.86
N ILE A 781 34.59 -13.38 -13.92
CA ILE A 781 33.64 -13.24 -12.77
C ILE A 781 32.22 -12.84 -13.20
N TYR A 782 32.08 -12.07 -14.28
CA TYR A 782 30.77 -11.70 -14.84
C TYR A 782 30.12 -12.89 -15.54
N ASP A 783 30.87 -13.65 -16.32
CA ASP A 783 30.37 -14.89 -16.97
C ASP A 783 29.79 -15.84 -15.92
N VAL A 784 30.43 -15.94 -14.74
CA VAL A 784 29.92 -16.76 -13.63
C VAL A 784 28.63 -16.19 -13.03
N LEU A 785 28.50 -14.86 -12.91
CA LEU A 785 27.23 -14.25 -12.44
C LEU A 785 26.08 -14.46 -13.42
N GLU A 786 26.39 -14.58 -14.72
CA GLU A 786 25.39 -14.87 -15.76
C GLU A 786 25.02 -16.36 -15.84
N MET A 787 25.78 -17.26 -15.21
CA MET A 787 25.43 -18.67 -15.14
C MET A 787 24.15 -18.87 -14.34
N ARG A 788 23.33 -19.81 -14.79
CA ARG A 788 22.23 -20.34 -13.99
C ARG A 788 22.78 -21.19 -12.85
N VAL A 789 21.97 -21.39 -11.80
CA VAL A 789 22.39 -22.20 -10.64
C VAL A 789 22.81 -23.61 -11.05
N GLU A 790 22.08 -24.27 -11.98
CA GLU A 790 22.43 -25.60 -12.51
C GLU A 790 23.79 -25.62 -13.23
N GLU A 791 24.06 -24.65 -14.09
CA GLU A 791 25.32 -24.52 -14.81
C GLU A 791 26.50 -24.24 -13.84
N ALA A 792 26.27 -23.36 -12.86
CA ALA A 792 27.26 -23.04 -11.86
C ALA A 792 27.55 -24.23 -10.94
N LEU A 793 26.57 -25.07 -10.62
CA LEU A 793 26.73 -26.27 -9.82
C LEU A 793 27.70 -27.26 -10.50
N GLU A 794 27.54 -27.49 -11.80
CA GLU A 794 28.44 -28.32 -12.61
C GLU A 794 29.84 -27.65 -12.73
N PHE A 795 29.87 -26.35 -13.00
CA PHE A 795 31.14 -25.60 -13.16
C PHE A 795 32.01 -25.64 -11.89
N PHE A 796 31.39 -25.55 -10.70
CA PHE A 796 32.07 -25.59 -9.41
C PHE A 796 32.01 -26.96 -8.71
N GLU A 797 31.79 -28.05 -9.43
CA GLU A 797 31.64 -29.41 -8.87
C GLU A 797 32.77 -29.78 -7.89
N ASN A 798 34.00 -29.36 -8.19
CA ASN A 798 35.20 -29.67 -7.41
C ASN A 798 35.46 -28.66 -6.25
N ILE A 799 34.57 -27.72 -6.00
CA ILE A 799 34.70 -26.72 -4.94
C ILE A 799 33.56 -26.92 -3.89
N PRO A 800 33.79 -27.74 -2.85
CA PRO A 800 32.71 -28.17 -1.93
C PRO A 800 31.93 -27.02 -1.28
N ARG A 801 32.62 -25.94 -0.91
CA ARG A 801 32.00 -24.76 -0.29
C ARG A 801 30.96 -24.10 -1.21
N VAL A 802 31.30 -23.93 -2.50
CA VAL A 802 30.44 -23.36 -3.52
C VAL A 802 29.33 -24.36 -3.87
N LYS A 803 29.70 -25.62 -4.13
CA LYS A 803 28.80 -26.71 -4.52
C LYS A 803 27.65 -26.88 -3.52
N ASN A 804 27.96 -26.94 -2.22
CA ASN A 804 26.94 -27.16 -1.19
C ASN A 804 25.90 -26.03 -1.13
N LYS A 805 26.31 -24.78 -1.29
CA LYS A 805 25.39 -23.63 -1.31
C LYS A 805 24.53 -23.60 -2.57
N LEU A 806 25.12 -23.95 -3.73
CA LEU A 806 24.39 -24.07 -5.00
C LEU A 806 23.40 -25.23 -4.98
N GLN A 807 23.77 -26.37 -4.36
CA GLN A 807 22.87 -27.51 -4.20
C GLN A 807 21.61 -27.14 -3.42
N ILE A 808 21.73 -26.34 -2.36
CA ILE A 808 20.57 -25.87 -1.60
C ILE A 808 19.62 -25.00 -2.48
N LEU A 809 20.20 -24.16 -3.38
CA LEU A 809 19.40 -23.41 -4.35
C LEU A 809 18.69 -24.33 -5.36
N MET A 810 19.34 -25.42 -5.76
CA MET A 810 18.72 -26.46 -6.58
C MET A 810 17.59 -27.14 -5.85
N ASP A 811 17.81 -27.51 -4.60
CA ASP A 811 16.83 -28.22 -3.76
C ASP A 811 15.53 -27.40 -3.58
N VAL A 812 15.63 -26.09 -3.40
CA VAL A 812 14.47 -25.19 -3.31
C VAL A 812 13.81 -24.90 -4.66
N GLY A 813 14.24 -25.55 -5.75
CA GLY A 813 13.63 -25.41 -7.07
C GLY A 813 14.04 -24.14 -7.84
N LEU A 814 15.24 -23.59 -7.58
CA LEU A 814 15.75 -22.40 -8.23
C LEU A 814 16.90 -22.69 -9.20
N SER A 815 16.87 -23.85 -9.88
CA SER A 815 17.89 -24.27 -10.84
C SER A 815 18.11 -23.28 -11.99
N TYR A 816 17.05 -22.63 -12.43
CA TYR A 816 16.98 -21.80 -13.63
C TYR A 816 17.36 -20.34 -13.45
N ILE A 817 17.40 -19.80 -12.21
CA ILE A 817 17.76 -18.39 -11.97
C ILE A 817 19.26 -18.18 -12.20
N LYS A 818 19.63 -16.98 -12.70
CA LYS A 818 21.04 -16.58 -12.79
C LYS A 818 21.58 -16.18 -11.42
N LEU A 819 22.85 -16.51 -11.15
CA LEU A 819 23.51 -16.14 -9.90
C LEU A 819 23.53 -14.62 -9.66
N GLY A 820 23.74 -13.84 -10.73
CA GLY A 820 23.77 -12.38 -10.72
C GLY A 820 22.44 -11.69 -11.01
N GLN A 821 21.34 -12.43 -11.09
CA GLN A 821 20.00 -11.85 -11.35
C GLN A 821 19.67 -10.79 -10.32
N SER A 822 19.26 -9.59 -10.77
CA SER A 822 18.98 -8.48 -9.86
C SER A 822 17.78 -8.77 -8.95
N ALA A 823 17.85 -8.40 -7.67
CA ALA A 823 16.78 -8.63 -6.71
C ALA A 823 15.39 -8.09 -7.15
N PRO A 824 15.29 -6.90 -7.78
CA PRO A 824 13.99 -6.40 -8.25
C PRO A 824 13.38 -7.21 -9.41
N SER A 825 14.17 -8.03 -10.13
CA SER A 825 13.66 -8.85 -11.23
C SER A 825 13.13 -10.22 -10.79
N LEU A 826 13.39 -10.61 -9.54
CA LEU A 826 12.86 -11.85 -8.96
C LEU A 826 11.36 -11.70 -8.67
N SER A 827 10.60 -12.77 -8.88
CA SER A 827 9.23 -12.87 -8.39
C SER A 827 9.21 -12.98 -6.85
N GLY A 828 8.07 -12.68 -6.22
CA GLY A 828 7.92 -12.81 -4.77
C GLY A 828 8.21 -14.23 -4.27
N GLY A 829 7.74 -15.25 -4.99
CA GLY A 829 8.01 -16.65 -4.67
C GLY A 829 9.49 -17.04 -4.83
N GLU A 830 10.19 -16.53 -5.86
CA GLU A 830 11.62 -16.74 -6.02
C GLU A 830 12.42 -16.09 -4.90
N ALA A 831 12.07 -14.84 -4.52
CA ALA A 831 12.70 -14.14 -3.41
C ALA A 831 12.53 -14.89 -2.08
N ALA A 832 11.33 -15.41 -1.80
CA ALA A 832 11.06 -16.22 -0.62
C ALA A 832 11.90 -17.51 -0.60
N ARG A 833 12.02 -18.22 -1.73
CA ARG A 833 12.85 -19.42 -1.85
C ARG A 833 14.35 -19.15 -1.71
N VAL A 834 14.85 -18.00 -2.20
CA VAL A 834 16.25 -17.58 -1.97
C VAL A 834 16.49 -17.31 -0.48
N LYS A 835 15.52 -16.70 0.23
CA LYS A 835 15.60 -16.51 1.70
C LYS A 835 15.63 -17.84 2.43
N LEU A 836 14.73 -18.77 2.04
CA LEU A 836 14.70 -20.12 2.60
C LEU A 836 16.04 -20.84 2.38
N ALA A 837 16.61 -20.78 1.18
CA ALA A 837 17.90 -21.38 0.87
C ALA A 837 19.03 -20.85 1.78
N LYS A 838 19.05 -19.56 2.11
CA LYS A 838 20.02 -18.99 3.05
C LYS A 838 19.89 -19.58 4.45
N GLU A 839 18.66 -19.76 4.93
CA GLU A 839 18.43 -20.31 6.29
C GLU A 839 18.74 -21.80 6.37
N LEU A 840 18.49 -22.55 5.31
CA LEU A 840 18.81 -23.99 5.24
C LEU A 840 20.31 -24.30 5.26
N GLN A 841 21.19 -23.33 5.03
CA GLN A 841 22.65 -23.47 5.21
C GLN A 841 23.07 -23.58 6.68
N LYS A 842 22.22 -23.12 7.60
CA LYS A 842 22.50 -23.10 9.03
C LYS A 842 22.14 -24.47 9.64
N LYS A 843 22.84 -24.85 10.70
CA LYS A 843 22.49 -26.09 11.42
C LYS A 843 21.12 -25.94 12.10
N PRO A 844 20.24 -26.93 11.99
CA PRO A 844 18.96 -26.92 12.69
C PRO A 844 19.16 -26.94 14.21
N THR A 845 18.33 -26.21 14.93
CA THR A 845 18.37 -26.19 16.42
C THR A 845 17.29 -27.07 17.04
N GLY A 846 16.26 -27.45 16.27
CA GLY A 846 15.08 -28.15 16.74
C GLY A 846 14.13 -27.29 17.58
N LYS A 847 14.40 -25.97 17.64
CA LYS A 847 13.58 -24.98 18.36
C LYS A 847 13.34 -23.70 17.55
N SER A 848 13.60 -23.75 16.24
CA SER A 848 13.34 -22.59 15.38
C SER A 848 11.88 -22.53 14.97
N LEU A 849 11.36 -21.31 14.82
CA LEU A 849 10.06 -21.02 14.26
C LEU A 849 10.25 -20.41 12.85
N PHE A 850 9.85 -21.15 11.83
CA PHE A 850 9.81 -20.67 10.46
C PHE A 850 8.40 -20.15 10.16
N ILE A 851 8.30 -18.92 9.68
CA ILE A 851 7.05 -18.28 9.26
C ILE A 851 7.17 -18.01 7.76
N LEU A 852 6.24 -18.54 6.96
CA LEU A 852 6.19 -18.37 5.53
C LEU A 852 4.83 -17.79 5.11
N ASP A 853 4.85 -16.78 4.28
CA ASP A 853 3.65 -16.14 3.74
C ASP A 853 3.48 -16.51 2.27
N GLU A 854 2.46 -17.36 1.99
CA GLU A 854 2.10 -17.86 0.66
C GLU A 854 3.31 -18.35 -0.16
N PRO A 855 4.11 -19.30 0.33
CA PRO A 855 5.34 -19.71 -0.34
C PRO A 855 5.13 -20.47 -1.65
N THR A 856 3.90 -20.85 -1.96
CA THR A 856 3.53 -21.57 -3.21
C THR A 856 3.16 -20.65 -4.36
N THR A 857 3.18 -19.33 -4.14
CA THR A 857 2.92 -18.33 -5.16
C THR A 857 3.80 -18.54 -6.39
N GLY A 858 3.20 -18.64 -7.58
CA GLY A 858 3.91 -18.84 -8.84
C GLY A 858 4.50 -20.24 -9.07
N LEU A 859 4.07 -21.23 -8.27
CA LEU A 859 4.58 -22.58 -8.38
C LEU A 859 3.58 -23.53 -9.05
N HIS A 860 4.07 -24.28 -10.02
CA HIS A 860 3.37 -25.45 -10.52
C HIS A 860 3.29 -26.54 -9.44
N THR A 861 2.26 -27.37 -9.44
CA THR A 861 2.05 -28.45 -8.44
C THR A 861 3.28 -29.34 -8.27
N HIS A 862 4.04 -29.59 -9.33
CA HIS A 862 5.31 -30.32 -9.26
C HIS A 862 6.37 -29.62 -8.39
N ASP A 863 6.47 -28.29 -8.47
CA ASP A 863 7.42 -27.51 -7.67
C ASP A 863 6.95 -27.38 -6.22
N ILE A 864 5.63 -27.34 -6.00
CA ILE A 864 5.01 -27.42 -4.67
C ILE A 864 5.41 -28.74 -3.98
N LYS A 865 5.37 -29.86 -4.70
CA LYS A 865 5.80 -31.17 -4.17
C LYS A 865 7.25 -31.12 -3.67
N LYS A 866 8.17 -30.48 -4.41
CA LYS A 866 9.57 -30.29 -3.99
C LYS A 866 9.68 -29.42 -2.76
N LEU A 867 8.95 -28.28 -2.72
CA LEU A 867 8.95 -27.40 -1.58
C LEU A 867 8.44 -28.11 -0.30
N LEU A 868 7.39 -28.91 -0.41
CA LEU A 868 6.85 -29.68 0.72
C LEU A 868 7.86 -30.67 1.29
N VAL A 869 8.68 -31.30 0.46
CA VAL A 869 9.78 -32.17 0.94
C VAL A 869 10.73 -31.39 1.85
N ILE A 870 11.05 -30.14 1.49
CA ILE A 870 11.95 -29.29 2.29
C ILE A 870 11.27 -28.86 3.59
N LEU A 871 10.03 -28.38 3.54
CA LEU A 871 9.29 -27.96 4.73
C LEU A 871 9.12 -29.12 5.72
N ASN A 872 8.81 -30.32 5.21
CA ASN A 872 8.74 -31.51 6.04
C ASN A 872 10.09 -31.87 6.68
N ARG A 873 11.21 -31.74 5.94
CA ARG A 873 12.57 -31.96 6.49
C ARG A 873 12.89 -30.99 7.63
N ILE A 874 12.44 -29.72 7.53
CA ILE A 874 12.60 -28.75 8.63
C ILE A 874 11.86 -29.23 9.88
N VAL A 875 10.59 -29.65 9.72
CA VAL A 875 9.78 -30.13 10.85
C VAL A 875 10.33 -31.43 11.44
N ASP A 876 10.83 -32.34 10.59
CA ASP A 876 11.43 -33.61 11.02
C ASP A 876 12.70 -33.39 11.84
N ASN A 877 13.39 -32.25 11.67
CA ASN A 877 14.49 -31.82 12.52
C ASN A 877 14.07 -31.26 13.88
N GLY A 878 12.75 -31.20 14.17
CA GLY A 878 12.18 -30.70 15.43
C GLY A 878 11.78 -29.22 15.41
N ASP A 879 12.06 -28.49 14.33
CA ASP A 879 11.67 -27.09 14.14
C ASP A 879 10.16 -26.98 13.87
N THR A 880 9.60 -25.79 14.05
CA THR A 880 8.19 -25.51 13.78
C THR A 880 8.06 -24.69 12.51
N VAL A 881 7.13 -25.07 11.65
CA VAL A 881 6.82 -24.35 10.41
C VAL A 881 5.39 -23.84 10.49
N VAL A 882 5.19 -22.54 10.34
CA VAL A 882 3.88 -21.87 10.23
C VAL A 882 3.79 -21.26 8.84
N VAL A 883 2.78 -21.64 8.09
CA VAL A 883 2.56 -21.19 6.72
C VAL A 883 1.19 -20.56 6.59
N ILE A 884 1.11 -19.35 6.05
CA ILE A 884 -0.16 -18.80 5.57
C ILE A 884 -0.37 -19.34 4.16
N GLU A 885 -1.47 -20.05 3.93
CA GLU A 885 -1.71 -20.73 2.64
C GLU A 885 -3.18 -20.80 2.24
N HIS A 886 -3.37 -20.83 0.91
CA HIS A 886 -4.65 -21.06 0.25
C HIS A 886 -4.65 -22.32 -0.62
N ASN A 887 -3.46 -22.80 -0.97
CA ASN A 887 -3.30 -23.99 -1.81
C ASN A 887 -3.68 -25.26 -1.04
N LEU A 888 -4.72 -25.96 -1.51
CA LEU A 888 -5.26 -27.17 -0.86
C LEU A 888 -4.25 -28.33 -0.83
N ASP A 889 -3.35 -28.40 -1.81
CA ASP A 889 -2.31 -29.45 -1.85
C ASP A 889 -1.29 -29.30 -0.70
N VAL A 890 -1.05 -28.07 -0.26
CA VAL A 890 -0.23 -27.79 0.93
C VAL A 890 -1.03 -28.02 2.20
N ILE A 891 -2.25 -27.51 2.25
CA ILE A 891 -3.11 -27.58 3.44
C ILE A 891 -3.40 -29.04 3.82
N LYS A 892 -3.67 -29.92 2.85
CA LYS A 892 -3.93 -31.37 3.12
C LYS A 892 -2.73 -32.10 3.70
N VAL A 893 -1.51 -31.60 3.52
CA VAL A 893 -0.26 -32.20 4.03
C VAL A 893 0.08 -31.71 5.45
N ALA A 894 -0.51 -30.59 5.91
CA ALA A 894 -0.23 -29.99 7.20
C ALA A 894 -0.55 -30.94 8.39
N ASP A 895 0.21 -30.83 9.49
CA ASP A 895 -0.06 -31.55 10.72
C ASP A 895 -1.17 -30.87 11.54
N TYR A 896 -1.33 -29.57 11.39
CA TYR A 896 -2.29 -28.77 12.15
C TYR A 896 -2.74 -27.55 11.32
N ILE A 897 -4.00 -27.23 11.41
CA ILE A 897 -4.61 -26.10 10.72
C ILE A 897 -5.21 -25.13 11.75
N ILE A 898 -5.07 -23.84 11.49
CA ILE A 898 -5.77 -22.76 12.17
C ILE A 898 -6.57 -22.03 11.10
N ASP A 899 -7.89 -22.23 11.10
CA ASP A 899 -8.78 -21.66 10.09
C ASP A 899 -9.46 -20.40 10.63
N LEU A 900 -9.22 -19.26 9.95
CA LEU A 900 -9.75 -17.95 10.31
C LEU A 900 -10.90 -17.55 9.37
N GLY A 901 -11.92 -16.91 9.94
CA GLY A 901 -13.07 -16.48 9.16
C GLY A 901 -14.19 -15.93 10.04
N PRO A 902 -15.45 -16.26 9.69
CA PRO A 902 -15.88 -16.99 8.50
C PRO A 902 -15.72 -16.21 7.19
N GLU A 903 -15.80 -14.87 7.24
CA GLU A 903 -15.71 -13.99 6.07
C GLU A 903 -14.43 -13.12 6.10
N GLY A 904 -14.27 -12.24 5.12
CA GLY A 904 -13.23 -11.21 5.11
C GLY A 904 -13.66 -9.93 5.83
N GLY A 905 -12.70 -9.04 6.15
CA GLY A 905 -12.97 -7.74 6.79
C GLY A 905 -13.69 -7.86 8.14
N ASP A 906 -14.71 -7.06 8.34
CA ASP A 906 -15.49 -7.03 9.60
C ASP A 906 -16.28 -8.32 9.86
N GLY A 907 -16.62 -9.08 8.82
CA GLY A 907 -17.22 -10.40 8.93
C GLY A 907 -16.24 -11.50 9.37
N GLY A 908 -14.94 -11.22 9.36
CA GLY A 908 -13.86 -12.13 9.72
C GLY A 908 -13.28 -11.93 11.10
N GLY A 909 -12.03 -12.30 11.25
CA GLY A 909 -11.25 -12.04 12.47
C GLY A 909 -11.51 -12.96 13.64
N THR A 910 -12.18 -14.08 13.43
CA THR A 910 -12.43 -15.12 14.44
C THR A 910 -11.75 -16.43 14.03
N VAL A 911 -11.49 -17.30 15.01
CA VAL A 911 -11.04 -18.68 14.75
C VAL A 911 -12.28 -19.51 14.50
N VAL A 912 -12.42 -20.05 13.27
CA VAL A 912 -13.54 -20.91 12.88
C VAL A 912 -13.30 -22.32 13.38
N ALA A 913 -12.10 -22.85 13.16
CA ALA A 913 -11.74 -24.19 13.58
C ALA A 913 -10.21 -24.33 13.76
N THR A 914 -9.80 -25.27 14.59
CA THR A 914 -8.39 -25.70 14.73
C THR A 914 -8.31 -27.20 14.87
N GLY A 915 -7.32 -27.83 14.27
CA GLY A 915 -7.14 -29.27 14.34
C GLY A 915 -6.36 -29.84 13.15
N THR A 916 -6.41 -31.15 12.98
CA THR A 916 -5.85 -31.78 11.78
C THR A 916 -6.69 -31.49 10.53
N PRO A 917 -6.18 -31.66 9.32
CA PRO A 917 -6.97 -31.52 8.10
C PRO A 917 -8.27 -32.36 8.11
N GLU A 918 -8.22 -33.57 8.65
CA GLU A 918 -9.36 -34.50 8.77
C GLU A 918 -10.43 -34.00 9.76
N GLU A 919 -10.01 -33.29 10.80
CA GLU A 919 -10.91 -32.65 11.79
C GLU A 919 -11.57 -31.41 11.18
N ILE A 920 -10.79 -30.56 10.49
CA ILE A 920 -11.29 -29.36 9.84
C ILE A 920 -12.28 -29.71 8.72
N ALA A 921 -12.04 -30.78 7.95
CA ALA A 921 -12.95 -31.24 6.89
C ALA A 921 -14.36 -31.60 7.40
N LYS A 922 -14.53 -31.84 8.70
CA LYS A 922 -15.83 -32.14 9.33
C LYS A 922 -16.57 -30.87 9.80
N VAL A 923 -15.92 -29.71 9.83
CA VAL A 923 -16.51 -28.47 10.32
C VAL A 923 -17.25 -27.77 9.18
N LYS A 924 -18.57 -27.75 9.25
CA LYS A 924 -19.43 -27.17 8.19
C LYS A 924 -19.23 -25.66 7.98
N GLU A 925 -18.90 -24.93 9.02
CA GLU A 925 -18.65 -23.48 8.98
C GLU A 925 -17.31 -23.10 8.35
N SER A 926 -16.39 -24.07 8.22
CA SER A 926 -15.09 -23.86 7.59
C SER A 926 -15.19 -24.04 6.07
N TYR A 927 -15.04 -22.95 5.33
CA TYR A 927 -14.92 -23.03 3.87
C TYR A 927 -13.71 -23.88 3.45
N THR A 928 -12.57 -23.69 4.11
CA THR A 928 -11.39 -24.53 3.88
C THR A 928 -11.71 -25.99 4.09
N GLY A 929 -12.45 -26.33 5.15
CA GLY A 929 -12.88 -27.71 5.46
C GLY A 929 -13.76 -28.33 4.38
N GLN A 930 -14.71 -27.55 3.83
CA GLN A 930 -15.59 -28.03 2.75
C GLN A 930 -14.81 -28.41 1.49
N PHE A 931 -13.77 -27.65 1.13
CA PHE A 931 -12.93 -27.98 -0.03
C PHE A 931 -11.96 -29.13 0.28
N LEU A 932 -11.41 -29.21 1.49
CA LEU A 932 -10.54 -30.30 1.92
C LEU A 932 -11.25 -31.68 1.89
N GLN A 933 -12.52 -31.71 2.22
CA GLN A 933 -13.31 -32.95 2.20
C GLN A 933 -13.26 -33.70 0.86
N LYS A 934 -13.07 -32.95 -0.24
CA LYS A 934 -12.98 -33.54 -1.60
C LYS A 934 -11.58 -34.09 -1.90
N MET A 935 -10.57 -33.76 -1.10
CA MET A 935 -9.16 -34.09 -1.38
C MET A 935 -8.56 -35.09 -0.37
N LEU A 936 -9.18 -35.27 0.77
CA LEU A 936 -8.81 -36.25 1.81
C LEU A 936 -9.54 -37.59 1.60
#